data_29f4de3f2142992e4853656731934475
#
_entry.id   29f4de3f2142992e4853656731934475
#
_cell.length_a   1.000
_cell.length_b   1.000
_cell.length_c   1.000
_cell.angle_alpha   90.00
_cell.angle_beta   90.00
_cell.angle_gamma   90.00
#
_symmetry.space_group_name_H-M   'P 1'
#
loop_
_entity.id
_entity.type
_entity.pdbx_description
1 polymer ?
#
loop_
_entity_poly.entity_id
_entity_poly.type
_entity_poly.pdbx_seq_one_letter_code
_entity_poly.pdbx_strand_id
1 'polypeptide(L)'
;MPILSNVARRHPTQIAARVLCYGFLTFGAMGVLYPMLLVFGQALSNEYDLRDNALWPSYLFDRNELALKYAFSLSPKKLHLLASRHQQSEWKSHNLLRADTNYFASRPVFFAAQGLSLEAWKIISTDLNAFKQTLDPGNLMAVDFRIEDYYRPFLKKKYGHAADSLKTAISQGAPLPKWLTRTFPDPQTQEQLLSDRDRLGIAIMNEQLHSDYLNYYSVEIMTAGNYTVPAWRLGEEPKMLMWRDFLSILPSERKLIISSDTYWHDFLSKKYVLVSELNKAWGSDYTGFYELMVPLTLPEDPRRQHDWEQFVIKRWPRRLLITPPGYDAPWRDFVRTRFTAKFPATTDPTQILTQFNTLADLEVLGWHQLQLPARLPDNDLLRLYWNEFTASAAIPAVQLQVAAPEVQFRQFLQRRYRDIDAFNSAWQSDFATWDVVPLPLAFYDYGPAYFEPNALRWQFMSESFVRILEYILGRGSAAQNTLILCLLSLAAALTINPLAAYSLSRFSLQQSHKVLIFFLATMAFPAEVAMIPNFLLLRDLDLLNSYAALVLPGMANGYSIFLLKGFFDSLPKELYEAAELDGAGELQIFRMVALPMLTPILAYIGLNTFVLAYSGFLWAFVICPQEEMWTLMVWVYDFQSRNPGNNYIMAATILVSIPPLIIFLFANRIIMRGIIIPSMK
;
A
#
# COMPACT_ATOMS: atom_id res chain seq x y z
N MET A 1 -33.23 30.95 23.98
CA MET A 1 -34.32 30.80 24.97
C MET A 1 -34.26 29.40 25.54
N PRO A 2 -34.34 29.17 26.83
CA PRO A 2 -34.48 27.81 27.33
C PRO A 2 -35.85 27.27 26.85
N ILE A 3 -35.84 26.11 26.20
CA ILE A 3 -37.01 25.45 25.62
C ILE A 3 -38.06 25.13 26.69
N LEU A 4 -37.67 25.10 27.96
CA LEU A 4 -38.54 24.90 29.10
C LEU A 4 -38.39 26.06 30.11
N SER A 5 -39.51 26.60 30.56
CA SER A 5 -39.52 27.72 31.50
C SER A 5 -38.82 27.38 32.82
N ASN A 6 -38.11 28.35 33.39
CA ASN A 6 -37.44 28.19 34.69
C ASN A 6 -38.44 28.16 35.87
N VAL A 7 -39.71 28.47 35.63
CA VAL A 7 -40.79 28.46 36.63
C VAL A 7 -41.25 27.02 36.81
N ALA A 8 -41.39 26.58 38.05
CA ALA A 8 -41.80 25.22 38.47
C ALA A 8 -40.80 24.07 38.13
N ARG A 9 -39.50 24.33 38.23
CA ARG A 9 -38.43 23.36 37.95
C ARG A 9 -38.57 22.00 38.66
N ARG A 10 -39.28 21.92 39.75
CA ARG A 10 -39.47 20.71 40.57
C ARG A 10 -40.83 20.02 40.34
N HIS A 11 -41.66 20.49 39.45
CA HIS A 11 -42.92 19.83 39.14
C HIS A 11 -42.66 18.50 38.38
N PRO A 12 -43.31 17.39 38.80
CA PRO A 12 -43.03 16.06 38.24
C PRO A 12 -43.23 15.98 36.70
N THR A 13 -44.24 16.71 36.17
CA THR A 13 -44.47 16.76 34.71
C THR A 13 -43.35 17.46 33.94
N GLN A 14 -42.73 18.49 34.53
CA GLN A 14 -41.58 19.15 33.89
C GLN A 14 -40.31 18.35 34.02
N ILE A 15 -40.13 17.57 35.09
CA ILE A 15 -39.02 16.62 35.25
C ILE A 15 -39.18 15.52 34.20
N ALA A 16 -40.39 14.94 34.06
CA ALA A 16 -40.66 13.93 33.04
C ALA A 16 -40.43 14.45 31.62
N ALA A 17 -40.90 15.67 31.30
CA ALA A 17 -40.66 16.29 29.99
C ALA A 17 -39.15 16.51 29.71
N ARG A 18 -38.38 16.91 30.73
CA ARG A 18 -36.92 17.03 30.58
C ARG A 18 -36.24 15.68 30.33
N VAL A 19 -36.58 14.68 31.13
CA VAL A 19 -36.03 13.32 30.98
C VAL A 19 -36.36 12.79 29.58
N LEU A 20 -37.58 13.00 29.08
CA LEU A 20 -37.98 12.62 27.72
C LEU A 20 -37.20 13.38 26.65
N CYS A 21 -37.09 14.72 26.79
CA CYS A 21 -36.30 15.53 25.83
C CYS A 21 -34.82 15.12 25.82
N TYR A 22 -34.19 14.98 26.99
CA TYR A 22 -32.79 14.55 27.07
C TYR A 22 -32.63 13.11 26.60
N GLY A 23 -33.57 12.21 26.92
CA GLY A 23 -33.57 10.83 26.41
C GLY A 23 -33.63 10.79 24.89
N PHE A 24 -34.54 11.56 24.28
CA PHE A 24 -34.64 11.66 22.82
C PHE A 24 -33.42 12.28 22.18
N LEU A 25 -32.87 13.36 22.76
CA LEU A 25 -31.65 14.00 22.27
C LEU A 25 -30.43 13.05 22.40
N THR A 26 -30.34 12.31 23.52
CA THR A 26 -29.26 11.33 23.70
C THR A 26 -29.39 10.18 22.73
N PHE A 27 -30.59 9.67 22.50
CA PHE A 27 -30.85 8.62 21.52
C PHE A 27 -30.53 9.08 20.09
N GLY A 28 -30.93 10.30 19.72
CA GLY A 28 -30.59 10.90 18.44
C GLY A 28 -29.08 11.13 18.29
N ALA A 29 -28.41 11.60 19.35
CA ALA A 29 -26.96 11.77 19.36
C ALA A 29 -26.23 10.43 19.22
N MET A 30 -26.69 9.37 19.88
CA MET A 30 -26.12 8.01 19.69
C MET A 30 -26.29 7.52 18.26
N GLY A 31 -27.47 7.76 17.64
CA GLY A 31 -27.72 7.39 16.25
C GLY A 31 -26.77 8.09 15.24
N VAL A 32 -26.38 9.33 15.53
CA VAL A 32 -25.43 10.07 14.71
C VAL A 32 -23.95 9.69 15.00
N LEU A 33 -23.65 9.45 16.28
CA LEU A 33 -22.27 9.12 16.69
C LEU A 33 -21.89 7.67 16.35
N TYR A 34 -22.83 6.74 16.36
CA TYR A 34 -22.55 5.32 16.13
C TYR A 34 -21.88 5.03 14.78
N PRO A 35 -22.36 5.56 13.61
CA PRO A 35 -21.65 5.40 12.34
C PRO A 35 -20.25 5.99 12.37
N MET A 36 -20.04 7.12 13.04
CA MET A 36 -18.71 7.72 13.17
C MET A 36 -17.76 6.84 13.98
N LEU A 37 -18.23 6.25 15.08
CA LEU A 37 -17.45 5.30 15.88
C LEU A 37 -17.08 4.05 15.07
N LEU A 38 -17.99 3.55 14.22
CA LEU A 38 -17.72 2.45 13.31
C LEU A 38 -16.61 2.81 12.31
N VAL A 39 -16.70 3.99 11.71
CA VAL A 39 -15.67 4.47 10.77
C VAL A 39 -14.30 4.56 11.45
N PHE A 40 -14.26 5.10 12.68
CA PHE A 40 -13.02 5.15 13.47
C PHE A 40 -12.49 3.76 13.82
N GLY A 41 -13.34 2.86 14.31
CA GLY A 41 -12.94 1.48 14.61
C GLY A 41 -12.40 0.74 13.39
N GLN A 42 -13.05 0.90 12.25
CA GLN A 42 -12.60 0.28 10.99
C GLN A 42 -11.33 0.92 10.44
N ALA A 43 -11.09 2.21 10.61
CA ALA A 43 -9.85 2.86 10.22
C ALA A 43 -8.62 2.36 11.00
N LEU A 44 -8.85 1.91 12.26
CA LEU A 44 -7.83 1.27 13.11
C LEU A 44 -7.68 -0.24 12.84
N SER A 45 -8.59 -0.84 12.08
CA SER A 45 -8.66 -2.27 11.81
C SER A 45 -7.91 -2.60 10.51
N ASN A 46 -7.54 -3.88 10.33
CA ASN A 46 -7.13 -4.43 9.04
C ASN A 46 -7.99 -5.67 8.72
N GLU A 47 -7.66 -6.41 7.66
CA GLU A 47 -8.41 -7.62 7.28
C GLU A 47 -8.50 -8.67 8.42
N TYR A 48 -7.51 -8.71 9.30
CA TYR A 48 -7.52 -9.59 10.46
C TYR A 48 -8.62 -9.21 11.47
N ASP A 49 -8.73 -7.92 11.79
CA ASP A 49 -9.66 -7.42 12.81
C ASP A 49 -11.12 -7.40 12.33
N LEU A 50 -11.35 -7.19 11.03
CA LEU A 50 -12.69 -7.12 10.44
C LEU A 50 -13.48 -8.44 10.55
N ARG A 51 -12.80 -9.53 10.87
CA ARG A 51 -13.42 -10.84 11.04
C ARG A 51 -14.32 -10.93 12.25
N ASP A 52 -14.06 -10.15 13.30
CA ASP A 52 -14.79 -10.21 14.57
C ASP A 52 -16.01 -9.26 14.64
N ASN A 53 -16.25 -8.43 13.61
CA ASN A 53 -17.29 -7.40 13.59
C ASN A 53 -17.36 -6.54 14.88
N ALA A 54 -16.23 -6.40 15.57
CA ALA A 54 -16.14 -5.61 16.79
C ALA A 54 -16.10 -4.11 16.47
N LEU A 55 -16.70 -3.29 17.32
CA LEU A 55 -16.67 -1.82 17.17
C LEU A 55 -15.22 -1.29 17.27
N TRP A 56 -14.42 -1.91 18.11
CA TRP A 56 -13.00 -1.61 18.31
C TRP A 56 -12.17 -2.87 18.12
N PRO A 57 -11.00 -2.78 17.44
CA PRO A 57 -10.12 -3.93 17.23
C PRO A 57 -9.63 -4.51 18.57
N SER A 58 -9.70 -5.83 18.71
CA SER A 58 -9.35 -6.54 19.95
C SER A 58 -7.88 -6.36 20.33
N TYR A 59 -6.97 -6.15 19.35
CA TYR A 59 -5.53 -5.94 19.60
C TYR A 59 -5.22 -4.71 20.47
N LEU A 60 -6.12 -3.73 20.55
CA LEU A 60 -5.95 -2.55 21.40
C LEU A 60 -5.91 -2.92 22.89
N PHE A 61 -6.63 -3.97 23.28
CA PHE A 61 -6.84 -4.38 24.67
C PHE A 61 -6.17 -5.71 25.00
N ASP A 62 -6.07 -6.63 24.02
CA ASP A 62 -5.51 -7.98 24.20
C ASP A 62 -4.12 -8.08 23.54
N ARG A 63 -3.14 -8.57 24.30
CA ARG A 63 -1.76 -8.77 23.86
C ARG A 63 -1.63 -9.96 22.92
N ASN A 64 -2.43 -11.00 23.12
CA ASN A 64 -2.42 -12.19 22.25
C ASN A 64 -2.98 -11.84 20.87
N GLU A 65 -4.08 -11.08 20.83
CA GLU A 65 -4.65 -10.56 19.57
C GLU A 65 -3.66 -9.63 18.85
N LEU A 66 -2.91 -8.83 19.59
CA LEU A 66 -1.83 -8.01 19.01
C LEU A 66 -0.74 -8.87 18.36
N ALA A 67 -0.31 -9.93 19.03
CA ALA A 67 0.70 -10.85 18.51
C ALA A 67 0.20 -11.60 17.27
N LEU A 68 -1.05 -12.06 17.29
CA LEU A 68 -1.69 -12.73 16.16
C LEU A 68 -1.86 -11.79 14.97
N LYS A 69 -2.32 -10.56 15.20
CA LYS A 69 -2.42 -9.53 14.16
C LYS A 69 -1.05 -9.23 13.55
N TYR A 70 -0.02 -9.12 14.37
CA TYR A 70 1.35 -8.89 13.90
C TYR A 70 1.85 -10.05 13.06
N ALA A 71 1.67 -11.28 13.53
CA ALA A 71 2.01 -12.48 12.75
C ALA A 71 1.25 -12.57 11.43
N PHE A 72 -0.04 -12.25 11.44
CA PHE A 72 -0.84 -12.17 10.22
C PHE A 72 -0.33 -11.10 9.25
N SER A 73 0.07 -9.94 9.75
CA SER A 73 0.63 -8.86 8.91
C SER A 73 1.95 -9.24 8.25
N LEU A 74 2.74 -10.10 8.89
CA LEU A 74 4.01 -10.59 8.35
C LEU A 74 3.80 -11.64 7.24
N SER A 75 2.86 -12.54 7.40
CA SER A 75 2.60 -13.59 6.41
C SER A 75 1.25 -14.27 6.64
N PRO A 76 0.18 -13.79 6.02
CA PRO A 76 -1.14 -14.46 6.12
C PRO A 76 -1.11 -15.91 5.65
N LYS A 77 -0.22 -16.26 4.69
CA LYS A 77 -0.07 -17.61 4.14
C LYS A 77 0.97 -18.47 4.87
N LYS A 78 1.86 -17.88 5.66
CA LYS A 78 2.78 -18.63 6.52
C LYS A 78 2.00 -19.43 7.59
N LEU A 79 0.93 -18.85 8.09
CA LEU A 79 -0.05 -19.54 8.93
C LEU A 79 -0.69 -20.73 8.20
N HIS A 80 -0.90 -20.63 6.89
CA HIS A 80 -1.44 -21.69 6.04
C HIS A 80 -0.49 -22.90 5.89
N LEU A 81 0.82 -22.67 5.89
CA LEU A 81 1.83 -23.73 5.83
C LEU A 81 1.97 -24.47 7.16
N LEU A 82 1.47 -23.89 8.24
CA LEU A 82 1.56 -24.41 9.59
C LEU A 82 0.37 -25.33 9.95
N ALA A 83 -0.77 -25.15 9.29
CA ALA A 83 -1.96 -25.96 9.51
C ALA A 83 -1.91 -27.26 8.69
N SER A 84 -2.32 -28.39 9.28
CA SER A 84 -2.54 -29.65 8.54
C SER A 84 -3.61 -29.44 7.46
N ARG A 85 -3.57 -30.19 6.33
CA ARG A 85 -4.60 -30.11 5.29
C ARG A 85 -6.02 -30.37 5.80
N HIS A 86 -6.17 -31.15 6.88
CA HIS A 86 -7.47 -31.38 7.50
C HIS A 86 -8.03 -30.14 8.19
N GLN A 87 -7.15 -29.31 8.77
CA GLN A 87 -7.50 -28.00 9.33
C GLN A 87 -7.73 -26.93 8.24
N GLN A 88 -7.23 -27.11 7.01
CA GLN A 88 -7.43 -26.17 5.91
C GLN A 88 -8.90 -26.00 5.49
N SER A 89 -9.75 -27.03 5.63
CA SER A 89 -11.18 -26.91 5.33
C SER A 89 -11.93 -26.13 6.42
N GLU A 90 -11.45 -26.19 7.65
CA GLU A 90 -12.00 -25.48 8.80
C GLU A 90 -11.42 -24.07 8.95
N TRP A 91 -10.30 -23.80 8.29
CA TRP A 91 -9.63 -22.48 8.26
C TRP A 91 -10.49 -21.36 7.68
N LYS A 92 -11.52 -21.70 6.96
CA LYS A 92 -12.54 -20.74 6.52
C LYS A 92 -13.44 -20.31 7.68
N SER A 93 -13.40 -20.96 8.84
CA SER A 93 -14.14 -20.58 10.02
C SER A 93 -13.24 -19.90 11.07
N HIS A 94 -13.71 -18.79 11.62
CA HIS A 94 -13.04 -17.88 12.55
C HIS A 94 -12.39 -18.50 13.80
N ASN A 95 -12.73 -19.75 14.12
CA ASN A 95 -12.36 -20.38 15.37
C ASN A 95 -10.94 -20.99 15.40
N LEU A 96 -10.31 -21.18 14.26
CA LEU A 96 -9.01 -21.85 14.16
C LEU A 96 -7.82 -20.93 14.44
N LEU A 97 -7.89 -19.66 14.06
CA LEU A 97 -6.86 -18.69 14.46
C LEU A 97 -6.75 -18.55 15.97
N ARG A 98 -7.87 -18.69 16.72
CA ARG A 98 -7.87 -18.72 18.19
C ARG A 98 -7.37 -20.04 18.78
N ALA A 99 -7.60 -21.15 18.12
CA ALA A 99 -7.08 -22.46 18.56
C ALA A 99 -5.54 -22.56 18.39
N ASP A 100 -4.98 -21.88 17.40
CA ASP A 100 -3.55 -21.83 17.14
C ASP A 100 -2.75 -20.92 18.09
N THR A 101 -3.38 -20.19 19.01
CA THR A 101 -2.64 -19.56 20.13
C THR A 101 -1.85 -20.57 20.93
N ASN A 102 -2.38 -21.79 21.09
CA ASN A 102 -1.65 -22.91 21.72
C ASN A 102 -0.47 -23.40 20.87
N TYR A 103 -0.55 -23.30 19.55
CA TYR A 103 0.54 -23.64 18.64
C TYR A 103 1.76 -22.72 18.84
N PHE A 104 1.53 -21.42 18.92
CA PHE A 104 2.61 -20.45 19.16
C PHE A 104 3.14 -20.54 20.59
N ALA A 105 2.27 -20.85 21.55
CA ALA A 105 2.65 -21.11 22.94
C ALA A 105 3.44 -22.41 23.13
N SER A 106 3.24 -23.41 22.29
CA SER A 106 3.90 -24.72 22.41
C SER A 106 5.28 -24.79 21.75
N ARG A 107 5.71 -23.78 20.96
CA ARG A 107 7.05 -23.78 20.37
C ARG A 107 8.12 -23.48 21.41
N PRO A 108 9.17 -24.34 21.54
CA PRO A 108 10.28 -24.11 22.47
C PRO A 108 10.96 -22.74 22.29
N VAL A 109 11.01 -22.23 21.05
CA VAL A 109 11.60 -20.93 20.71
C VAL A 109 10.78 -19.75 21.26
N PHE A 110 9.46 -19.89 21.37
CA PHE A 110 8.60 -18.87 21.98
C PHE A 110 8.79 -18.84 23.51
N PHE A 111 9.00 -20.00 24.14
CA PHE A 111 9.28 -20.09 25.57
C PHE A 111 10.69 -19.64 25.94
N ALA A 112 11.68 -19.90 25.10
CA ALA A 112 13.02 -19.32 25.28
C ALA A 112 13.00 -17.78 25.27
N ALA A 113 12.08 -17.17 24.52
CA ALA A 113 11.86 -15.73 24.52
C ALA A 113 11.31 -15.19 25.85
N GLN A 114 10.66 -15.99 26.69
CA GLN A 114 10.13 -15.52 27.98
C GLN A 114 11.22 -15.23 29.02
N GLY A 115 12.42 -15.77 28.85
CA GLY A 115 13.57 -15.50 29.69
C GLY A 115 14.51 -14.39 29.21
N LEU A 116 14.31 -13.90 27.97
CA LEU A 116 15.21 -12.93 27.36
C LEU A 116 14.87 -11.49 27.72
N SER A 117 15.92 -10.69 27.90
CA SER A 117 15.76 -9.26 28.10
C SER A 117 15.45 -8.53 26.79
N LEU A 118 14.88 -7.32 26.87
CA LEU A 118 14.69 -6.42 25.71
C LEU A 118 16.03 -6.13 25.01
N GLU A 119 17.12 -6.06 25.78
CA GLU A 119 18.45 -5.79 25.25
C GLU A 119 18.97 -6.94 24.38
N ALA A 120 18.86 -8.18 24.86
CA ALA A 120 19.21 -9.37 24.10
C ALA A 120 18.37 -9.49 22.81
N TRP A 121 17.07 -9.22 22.89
CA TRP A 121 16.20 -9.21 21.70
C TRP A 121 16.64 -8.18 20.66
N LYS A 122 17.05 -6.97 21.08
CA LYS A 122 17.59 -5.95 20.17
C LYS A 122 18.87 -6.40 19.48
N ILE A 123 19.76 -7.08 20.20
CA ILE A 123 21.00 -7.64 19.64
C ILE A 123 20.64 -8.71 18.60
N ILE A 124 19.77 -9.67 18.93
CA ILE A 124 19.31 -10.73 18.03
C ILE A 124 18.68 -10.14 16.77
N SER A 125 17.81 -9.12 16.93
CA SER A 125 17.16 -8.45 15.80
C SER A 125 18.19 -7.71 14.92
N THR A 126 19.20 -7.10 15.51
CA THR A 126 20.29 -6.42 14.81
C THR A 126 21.12 -7.42 14.01
N ASP A 127 21.48 -8.56 14.62
CA ASP A 127 22.24 -9.63 13.95
C ASP A 127 21.45 -10.24 12.80
N LEU A 128 20.15 -10.49 13.01
CA LEU A 128 19.30 -11.04 11.96
C LEU A 128 19.12 -10.07 10.80
N ASN A 129 18.96 -8.78 11.06
CA ASN A 129 18.86 -7.76 10.02
C ASN A 129 20.18 -7.58 9.26
N ALA A 130 21.32 -7.63 9.95
CA ALA A 130 22.63 -7.64 9.31
C ALA A 130 22.84 -8.89 8.44
N PHE A 131 22.41 -10.06 8.92
CA PHE A 131 22.46 -11.29 8.16
C PHE A 131 21.61 -11.23 6.89
N LYS A 132 20.39 -10.68 6.95
CA LYS A 132 19.53 -10.51 5.77
C LYS A 132 20.20 -9.71 4.65
N GLN A 133 21.13 -8.79 4.99
CA GLN A 133 21.89 -8.02 3.98
C GLN A 133 22.94 -8.85 3.28
N THR A 134 23.39 -9.95 3.89
CA THR A 134 24.41 -10.86 3.31
C THR A 134 23.80 -11.99 2.48
N LEU A 135 22.50 -12.22 2.61
CA LEU A 135 21.81 -13.29 1.90
C LEU A 135 21.55 -12.94 0.43
N ASP A 136 21.64 -13.97 -0.43
CA ASP A 136 21.12 -13.85 -1.80
C ASP A 136 19.65 -13.45 -1.76
N PRO A 137 19.24 -12.42 -2.52
CA PRO A 137 17.85 -11.99 -2.59
C PRO A 137 16.86 -13.12 -2.89
N GLY A 138 17.32 -14.22 -3.50
CA GLY A 138 16.54 -15.44 -3.73
C GLY A 138 16.08 -16.17 -2.47
N ASN A 139 16.73 -15.92 -1.35
CA ASN A 139 16.36 -16.46 -0.04
C ASN A 139 15.49 -15.52 0.78
N LEU A 140 15.07 -14.41 0.19
CA LEU A 140 14.31 -13.35 0.84
C LEU A 140 12.96 -13.17 0.16
N MET A 141 11.94 -12.82 0.95
CA MET A 141 10.63 -12.38 0.48
C MET A 141 10.31 -11.01 1.06
N ALA A 142 9.55 -10.21 0.34
CA ALA A 142 8.98 -9.02 0.89
C ALA A 142 7.85 -9.36 1.88
N VAL A 143 7.75 -8.58 2.97
CA VAL A 143 6.82 -8.86 4.08
C VAL A 143 5.36 -8.80 3.60
N ASP A 144 4.97 -7.68 2.99
CA ASP A 144 3.59 -7.44 2.58
C ASP A 144 3.52 -6.34 1.49
N PHE A 145 2.30 -5.93 1.12
CA PHE A 145 2.07 -4.87 0.13
C PHE A 145 2.52 -3.47 0.57
N ARG A 146 2.84 -3.24 1.87
CA ARG A 146 3.39 -1.97 2.37
C ARG A 146 4.74 -1.60 1.76
N ILE A 147 5.35 -2.54 1.05
CA ILE A 147 6.53 -2.28 0.23
C ILE A 147 6.23 -1.48 -1.05
N GLU A 148 4.96 -1.22 -1.33
CA GLU A 148 4.56 -0.43 -2.51
C GLU A 148 5.27 0.92 -2.56
N ASP A 149 5.44 1.55 -1.40
CA ASP A 149 6.13 2.84 -1.25
C ASP A 149 7.61 2.80 -1.62
N TYR A 150 8.22 1.63 -1.60
CA TYR A 150 9.57 1.39 -2.08
C TYR A 150 9.60 0.90 -3.53
N TYR A 151 8.62 0.07 -3.91
CA TYR A 151 8.61 -0.59 -5.21
C TYR A 151 8.27 0.34 -6.36
N ARG A 152 7.25 1.22 -6.19
CA ARG A 152 6.86 2.15 -7.24
C ARG A 152 7.95 3.18 -7.57
N PRO A 153 8.57 3.85 -6.58
CA PRO A 153 9.73 4.70 -6.83
C PRO A 153 10.92 3.96 -7.46
N PHE A 154 11.15 2.70 -7.06
CA PHE A 154 12.19 1.87 -7.68
C PHE A 154 11.93 1.66 -9.17
N LEU A 155 10.71 1.27 -9.56
CA LEU A 155 10.33 1.09 -10.95
C LEU A 155 10.47 2.39 -11.74
N LYS A 156 9.92 3.48 -11.22
CA LYS A 156 10.00 4.80 -11.85
C LYS A 156 11.44 5.27 -12.02
N LYS A 157 12.30 5.03 -11.03
CA LYS A 157 13.73 5.36 -11.11
C LYS A 157 14.44 4.48 -12.15
N LYS A 158 14.28 3.16 -12.07
CA LYS A 158 14.94 2.19 -12.97
C LYS A 158 14.60 2.46 -14.43
N TYR A 159 13.32 2.52 -14.75
CA TYR A 159 12.86 2.69 -16.13
C TYR A 159 12.89 4.14 -16.61
N GLY A 160 12.80 5.11 -15.70
CA GLY A 160 13.07 6.51 -16.02
C GLY A 160 14.51 6.76 -16.44
N HIS A 161 15.49 6.13 -15.77
CA HIS A 161 16.90 6.17 -16.23
C HIS A 161 17.09 5.49 -17.57
N ALA A 162 16.41 4.38 -17.83
CA ALA A 162 16.46 3.71 -19.13
C ALA A 162 15.88 4.60 -20.24
N ALA A 163 14.78 5.33 -19.95
CA ALA A 163 14.19 6.28 -20.87
C ALA A 163 15.13 7.47 -21.15
N ASP A 164 15.75 8.05 -20.14
CA ASP A 164 16.74 9.14 -20.29
C ASP A 164 17.95 8.68 -21.11
N SER A 165 18.46 7.48 -20.86
CA SER A 165 19.58 6.88 -21.61
C SER A 165 19.23 6.68 -23.08
N LEU A 166 18.01 6.18 -23.36
CA LEU A 166 17.54 5.99 -24.73
C LEU A 166 17.37 7.32 -25.46
N LYS A 167 16.77 8.35 -24.82
CA LYS A 167 16.65 9.71 -25.37
C LYS A 167 18.03 10.29 -25.71
N THR A 168 18.97 10.13 -24.80
CA THR A 168 20.36 10.60 -25.02
C THR A 168 21.01 9.92 -26.21
N ALA A 169 20.88 8.60 -26.31
CA ALA A 169 21.43 7.84 -27.44
C ALA A 169 20.83 8.28 -28.78
N ILE A 170 19.50 8.47 -28.84
CA ILE A 170 18.81 8.93 -30.04
C ILE A 170 19.27 10.35 -30.41
N SER A 171 19.41 11.26 -29.45
CA SER A 171 19.91 12.63 -29.69
C SER A 171 21.35 12.66 -30.21
N GLN A 172 22.13 11.62 -29.92
CA GLN A 172 23.49 11.42 -30.41
C GLN A 172 23.55 10.68 -31.77
N GLY A 173 22.40 10.44 -32.39
CA GLY A 173 22.31 9.83 -33.72
C GLY A 173 22.13 8.31 -33.73
N ALA A 174 21.85 7.67 -32.59
CA ALA A 174 21.51 6.25 -32.55
C ALA A 174 20.15 6.02 -33.24
N PRO A 175 19.97 4.94 -34.01
CA PRO A 175 18.71 4.59 -34.64
C PRO A 175 17.66 4.24 -33.58
N LEU A 176 16.39 4.49 -33.91
CA LEU A 176 15.27 4.06 -33.05
C LEU A 176 15.31 2.52 -32.87
N PRO A 177 15.10 2.05 -31.64
CA PRO A 177 15.03 0.60 -31.38
C PRO A 177 13.94 -0.07 -32.21
N LYS A 178 14.21 -1.23 -32.77
CA LYS A 178 13.26 -1.99 -33.61
C LYS A 178 11.93 -2.31 -32.87
N TRP A 179 11.99 -2.55 -31.58
CA TRP A 179 10.79 -2.79 -30.78
C TRP A 179 9.87 -1.57 -30.75
N LEU A 180 10.44 -0.37 -30.65
CA LEU A 180 9.67 0.89 -30.57
C LEU A 180 8.93 1.14 -31.88
N THR A 181 9.57 0.95 -33.03
CA THR A 181 8.95 1.09 -34.35
C THR A 181 7.91 -0.02 -34.64
N ARG A 182 8.13 -1.22 -34.08
CA ARG A 182 7.19 -2.35 -34.20
C ARG A 182 5.93 -2.12 -33.34
N THR A 183 6.11 -1.69 -32.10
CA THR A 183 5.00 -1.52 -31.14
C THR A 183 4.21 -0.24 -31.40
N PHE A 184 4.88 0.82 -31.82
CA PHE A 184 4.32 2.13 -32.12
C PHE A 184 4.67 2.53 -33.57
N PRO A 185 3.91 2.07 -34.57
CA PRO A 185 4.26 2.30 -35.98
C PRO A 185 4.03 3.74 -36.45
N ASP A 186 3.18 4.49 -35.76
CA ASP A 186 2.85 5.87 -36.09
C ASP A 186 3.93 6.85 -35.60
N PRO A 187 4.54 7.69 -36.49
CA PRO A 187 5.59 8.64 -36.12
C PRO A 187 5.15 9.69 -35.09
N GLN A 188 3.89 10.15 -35.11
CA GLN A 188 3.39 11.13 -34.11
C GLN A 188 3.32 10.52 -32.73
N THR A 189 2.85 9.27 -32.66
CA THR A 189 2.83 8.50 -31.39
C THR A 189 4.24 8.27 -30.85
N GLN A 190 5.22 7.99 -31.73
CA GLN A 190 6.63 7.86 -31.33
C GLN A 190 7.18 9.18 -30.75
N GLU A 191 6.92 10.31 -31.40
CA GLU A 191 7.36 11.61 -30.92
C GLU A 191 6.75 11.98 -29.57
N GLN A 192 5.44 11.77 -29.41
CA GLN A 192 4.75 11.93 -28.14
C GLN A 192 5.33 11.05 -27.03
N LEU A 193 5.59 9.77 -27.35
CA LEU A 193 6.18 8.84 -26.41
C LEU A 193 7.60 9.24 -26.01
N LEU A 194 8.41 9.69 -26.96
CA LEU A 194 9.77 10.18 -26.69
C LEU A 194 9.76 11.51 -25.92
N SER A 195 8.73 12.32 -26.01
CA SER A 195 8.60 13.54 -25.21
C SER A 195 8.32 13.24 -23.73
N ASP A 196 7.53 12.21 -23.44
CA ASP A 196 7.10 11.82 -22.09
C ASP A 196 8.04 10.75 -21.50
N ARG A 197 8.74 11.13 -20.43
CA ARG A 197 9.70 10.26 -19.74
C ARG A 197 9.05 9.03 -19.11
N ASP A 198 7.92 9.22 -18.45
CA ASP A 198 7.26 8.15 -17.71
C ASP A 198 6.58 7.16 -18.68
N ARG A 199 5.92 7.65 -19.73
CA ARG A 199 5.35 6.78 -20.78
C ARG A 199 6.42 5.98 -21.52
N LEU A 200 7.54 6.60 -21.85
CA LEU A 200 8.67 5.90 -22.47
C LEU A 200 9.26 4.86 -21.52
N GLY A 201 9.39 5.18 -20.23
CA GLY A 201 9.84 4.24 -19.22
C GLY A 201 8.92 3.02 -19.07
N ILE A 202 7.60 3.23 -19.12
CA ILE A 202 6.61 2.16 -19.09
C ILE A 202 6.68 1.29 -20.36
N ALA A 203 6.86 1.90 -21.52
CA ALA A 203 7.03 1.16 -22.78
C ALA A 203 8.29 0.28 -22.78
N ILE A 204 9.42 0.80 -22.26
CA ILE A 204 10.67 0.02 -22.09
C ILE A 204 10.44 -1.12 -21.09
N MET A 205 9.75 -0.86 -19.98
CA MET A 205 9.43 -1.87 -18.99
C MET A 205 8.59 -3.00 -19.61
N ASN A 206 7.55 -2.67 -20.36
CA ASN A 206 6.66 -3.63 -21.01
C ASN A 206 7.42 -4.49 -22.03
N GLU A 207 8.29 -3.91 -22.82
CA GLU A 207 9.14 -4.69 -23.76
C GLU A 207 10.06 -5.65 -23.00
N GLN A 208 10.72 -5.20 -21.94
CA GLN A 208 11.64 -6.03 -21.16
C GLN A 208 10.94 -7.13 -20.35
N LEU A 209 9.73 -6.86 -19.84
CA LEU A 209 8.97 -7.80 -19.03
C LEU A 209 7.99 -8.64 -19.84
N HIS A 210 7.88 -8.43 -21.15
CA HIS A 210 6.89 -9.05 -22.03
C HIS A 210 5.46 -8.89 -21.50
N SER A 211 5.08 -7.65 -21.17
CA SER A 211 3.83 -7.29 -20.49
C SER A 211 3.17 -6.06 -21.13
N ASP A 212 1.94 -5.72 -20.69
CA ASP A 212 1.12 -4.62 -21.21
C ASP A 212 0.65 -3.71 -20.07
N TYR A 213 1.50 -3.41 -19.11
CA TYR A 213 1.17 -2.55 -17.99
C TYR A 213 0.85 -1.12 -18.46
N LEU A 214 -0.25 -0.55 -17.98
CA LEU A 214 -0.67 0.82 -18.32
C LEU A 214 0.14 1.89 -17.56
N ASN A 215 0.60 1.54 -16.36
CA ASN A 215 1.38 2.41 -15.49
C ASN A 215 2.20 1.58 -14.50
N TYR A 216 3.08 2.23 -13.73
CA TYR A 216 3.89 1.53 -12.71
C TYR A 216 3.06 0.90 -11.58
N TYR A 217 1.82 1.38 -11.34
CA TYR A 217 0.94 0.85 -10.29
C TYR A 217 0.27 -0.45 -10.67
N SER A 218 0.09 -0.74 -11.96
CA SER A 218 -0.46 -2.00 -12.45
C SER A 218 0.51 -3.18 -12.35
N VAL A 219 1.80 -2.92 -12.09
CA VAL A 219 2.81 -3.98 -11.91
C VAL A 219 2.55 -4.72 -10.60
N GLU A 220 2.43 -6.04 -10.68
CA GLU A 220 2.13 -6.89 -9.54
C GLU A 220 3.23 -6.86 -8.47
N ILE A 221 2.83 -6.78 -7.19
CA ILE A 221 3.72 -6.83 -6.04
C ILE A 221 3.80 -8.27 -5.54
N MET A 222 5.00 -8.82 -5.52
CA MET A 222 5.25 -10.19 -5.06
C MET A 222 5.57 -10.19 -3.57
N THR A 223 4.57 -10.46 -2.74
CA THR A 223 4.73 -10.52 -1.28
C THR A 223 4.51 -11.92 -0.73
N ALA A 224 4.95 -12.14 0.50
CA ALA A 224 4.69 -13.38 1.24
C ALA A 224 3.18 -13.69 1.37
N GLY A 225 2.33 -12.66 1.32
CA GLY A 225 0.88 -12.82 1.34
C GLY A 225 0.29 -13.34 0.02
N ASN A 226 0.90 -13.04 -1.12
CA ASN A 226 0.37 -13.34 -2.44
C ASN A 226 0.94 -14.63 -3.04
N TYR A 227 2.16 -15.03 -2.65
CA TYR A 227 2.86 -16.15 -3.26
C TYR A 227 3.13 -17.25 -2.24
N THR A 228 2.83 -18.49 -2.60
CA THR A 228 3.31 -19.67 -1.89
C THR A 228 4.77 -19.92 -2.24
N VAL A 229 5.53 -20.51 -1.32
CA VAL A 229 6.96 -20.81 -1.51
C VAL A 229 7.27 -21.59 -2.79
N PRO A 230 6.46 -22.54 -3.26
CA PRO A 230 6.69 -23.19 -4.55
C PRO A 230 6.56 -22.28 -5.77
N ALA A 231 5.71 -21.26 -5.70
CA ALA A 231 5.57 -20.25 -6.75
C ALA A 231 6.67 -19.18 -6.67
N TRP A 232 7.29 -19.03 -5.50
CA TRP A 232 8.43 -18.16 -5.25
C TRP A 232 9.76 -18.74 -5.75
N ARG A 233 9.75 -19.65 -6.64
CA ARG A 233 10.99 -19.99 -7.33
C ARG A 233 11.39 -18.76 -8.09
N LEU A 234 12.51 -18.16 -7.69
CA LEU A 234 13.16 -17.15 -8.50
C LEU A 234 13.49 -17.79 -9.84
N GLY A 235 12.51 -17.72 -10.73
CA GLY A 235 12.72 -17.96 -12.14
C GLY A 235 13.69 -16.91 -12.67
N GLU A 236 14.18 -17.15 -13.83
CA GLU A 236 15.06 -16.22 -14.54
C GLU A 236 14.30 -15.38 -15.54
N GLU A 237 12.98 -15.40 -15.42
CA GLU A 237 12.10 -14.50 -16.14
C GLU A 237 12.47 -13.05 -15.79
N PRO A 238 12.45 -12.14 -16.77
CA PRO A 238 12.83 -10.74 -16.56
C PRO A 238 12.12 -10.08 -15.38
N LYS A 239 10.87 -10.46 -15.13
CA LYS A 239 10.08 -10.00 -13.99
C LYS A 239 10.69 -10.44 -12.64
N MET A 240 11.19 -11.67 -12.56
CA MET A 240 11.82 -12.20 -11.34
C MET A 240 13.19 -11.58 -11.11
N LEU A 241 13.96 -11.33 -12.16
CA LEU A 241 15.23 -10.61 -12.06
C LEU A 241 15.01 -9.18 -11.57
N MET A 242 14.04 -8.47 -12.12
CA MET A 242 13.64 -7.14 -11.66
C MET A 242 13.25 -7.13 -10.19
N TRP A 243 12.47 -8.13 -9.75
CA TRP A 243 12.07 -8.28 -8.35
C TRP A 243 13.25 -8.54 -7.43
N ARG A 244 14.22 -9.34 -7.87
CA ARG A 244 15.48 -9.61 -7.15
C ARG A 244 16.29 -8.32 -6.96
N ASP A 245 16.41 -7.49 -8.01
CA ASP A 245 17.04 -6.17 -7.92
C ASP A 245 16.35 -5.29 -6.88
N PHE A 246 15.02 -5.31 -6.88
CA PHE A 246 14.24 -4.59 -5.88
C PHE A 246 14.49 -5.11 -4.46
N LEU A 247 14.48 -6.43 -4.24
CA LEU A 247 14.76 -7.00 -2.93
C LEU A 247 16.17 -6.65 -2.42
N SER A 248 17.14 -6.44 -3.30
CA SER A 248 18.49 -6.05 -2.89
C SER A 248 18.51 -4.68 -2.19
N ILE A 249 17.67 -3.75 -2.62
CA ILE A 249 17.60 -2.38 -2.07
C ILE A 249 16.54 -2.20 -0.98
N LEU A 250 15.61 -3.15 -0.83
CA LEU A 250 14.56 -3.07 0.18
C LEU A 250 15.18 -3.10 1.60
N PRO A 251 14.71 -2.30 2.58
CA PRO A 251 15.16 -2.37 3.96
C PRO A 251 15.02 -3.76 4.58
N SER A 252 15.95 -4.16 5.44
CA SER A 252 15.99 -5.51 6.03
C SER A 252 14.77 -5.84 6.88
N GLU A 253 14.18 -4.83 7.53
CA GLU A 253 12.95 -4.96 8.33
C GLU A 253 11.73 -5.33 7.49
N ARG A 254 11.79 -5.06 6.18
CA ARG A 254 10.73 -5.38 5.21
C ARG A 254 10.96 -6.69 4.47
N LYS A 255 11.96 -7.46 4.88
CA LYS A 255 12.32 -8.75 4.28
C LYS A 255 12.12 -9.89 5.28
N LEU A 256 11.59 -11.00 4.77
CA LEU A 256 11.53 -12.28 5.50
C LEU A 256 12.55 -13.24 4.90
N ILE A 257 13.18 -14.04 5.75
CA ILE A 257 14.05 -15.13 5.30
C ILE A 257 13.17 -16.33 4.97
N ILE A 258 13.38 -16.92 3.79
CA ILE A 258 12.75 -18.18 3.42
C ILE A 258 13.58 -19.29 4.03
N SER A 259 13.07 -19.88 5.12
CA SER A 259 13.74 -21.00 5.78
C SER A 259 13.68 -22.27 4.93
N SER A 260 14.68 -23.11 5.08
CA SER A 260 14.74 -24.42 4.43
C SER A 260 13.59 -25.33 4.86
N ASP A 261 13.12 -25.18 6.09
CA ASP A 261 11.97 -25.91 6.64
C ASP A 261 10.69 -25.67 5.81
N THR A 262 10.53 -24.48 5.24
CA THR A 262 9.36 -24.15 4.43
C THR A 262 9.28 -25.02 3.16
N TYR A 263 10.43 -25.30 2.53
CA TYR A 263 10.47 -26.18 1.35
C TYR A 263 10.26 -27.65 1.74
N TRP A 264 10.76 -28.04 2.92
CA TRP A 264 10.61 -29.37 3.46
C TRP A 264 9.16 -29.68 3.81
N HIS A 265 8.49 -28.75 4.50
CA HIS A 265 7.06 -28.85 4.81
C HIS A 265 6.19 -28.94 3.55
N ASP A 266 6.47 -28.13 2.52
CA ASP A 266 5.75 -28.21 1.24
C ASP A 266 5.94 -29.59 0.57
N PHE A 267 7.14 -30.12 0.59
CA PHE A 267 7.43 -31.43 0.04
C PHE A 267 6.68 -32.55 0.79
N LEU A 268 6.82 -32.60 2.12
CA LEU A 268 6.22 -33.63 2.95
C LEU A 268 4.67 -33.56 2.93
N SER A 269 4.11 -32.37 3.01
CA SER A 269 2.65 -32.18 2.97
C SER A 269 2.03 -32.57 1.62
N LYS A 270 2.77 -32.46 0.53
CA LYS A 270 2.34 -32.96 -0.78
C LYS A 270 2.46 -34.47 -0.91
N LYS A 271 3.48 -35.05 -0.28
CA LYS A 271 3.73 -36.48 -0.34
C LYS A 271 2.76 -37.26 0.55
N TYR A 272 2.59 -36.85 1.79
CA TYR A 272 1.85 -37.58 2.80
C TYR A 272 0.41 -37.09 3.03
N VAL A 273 0.02 -35.95 2.52
CA VAL A 273 -1.31 -35.36 2.67
C VAL A 273 -1.73 -35.11 4.13
N LEU A 274 -1.61 -36.12 4.99
CA LEU A 274 -1.90 -36.08 6.44
C LEU A 274 -0.65 -36.39 7.26
N VAL A 275 -0.49 -35.70 8.39
CA VAL A 275 0.59 -35.98 9.35
C VAL A 275 0.51 -37.40 9.90
N SER A 276 -0.69 -37.94 10.07
CA SER A 276 -0.88 -39.32 10.51
C SER A 276 -0.30 -40.36 9.54
N GLU A 277 -0.32 -40.10 8.24
CA GLU A 277 0.32 -40.95 7.22
C GLU A 277 1.85 -40.88 7.29
N LEU A 278 2.39 -39.68 7.49
CA LEU A 278 3.81 -39.47 7.72
C LEU A 278 4.25 -40.18 9.00
N ASN A 279 3.50 -40.03 10.12
CA ASN A 279 3.80 -40.70 11.39
C ASN A 279 3.83 -42.22 11.25
N LYS A 280 2.89 -42.77 10.49
CA LYS A 280 2.87 -44.21 10.19
C LYS A 280 4.09 -44.64 9.36
N ALA A 281 4.49 -43.82 8.38
CA ALA A 281 5.64 -44.14 7.51
C ALA A 281 6.98 -44.04 8.27
N TRP A 282 7.13 -43.04 9.15
CA TRP A 282 8.36 -42.79 9.88
C TRP A 282 8.40 -43.43 11.28
N GLY A 283 7.25 -43.93 11.80
CA GLY A 283 7.13 -44.43 13.18
C GLY A 283 7.28 -43.31 14.20
N SER A 284 6.68 -42.14 13.93
CA SER A 284 6.73 -40.93 14.75
C SER A 284 5.34 -40.52 15.23
N ASP A 285 5.26 -39.49 16.05
CA ASP A 285 4.04 -38.98 16.68
C ASP A 285 3.86 -37.48 16.56
N TYR A 286 4.36 -36.89 15.47
CA TYR A 286 4.22 -35.44 15.20
C TYR A 286 2.75 -35.00 15.15
N THR A 287 2.46 -33.84 15.70
CA THR A 287 1.11 -33.24 15.65
C THR A 287 0.85 -32.45 14.36
N GLY A 288 1.92 -32.00 13.70
CA GLY A 288 1.84 -31.25 12.44
C GLY A 288 3.15 -31.27 11.67
N PHE A 289 3.09 -30.98 10.34
CA PHE A 289 4.28 -30.85 9.50
C PHE A 289 5.23 -29.74 9.98
N TYR A 290 4.71 -28.78 10.71
CA TYR A 290 5.45 -27.65 11.26
C TYR A 290 6.50 -28.00 12.33
N GLU A 291 6.37 -29.19 12.96
CA GLU A 291 7.34 -29.67 13.94
C GLU A 291 8.61 -30.24 13.28
N LEU A 292 8.56 -30.46 11.97
CA LEU A 292 9.61 -31.10 11.22
C LEU A 292 10.65 -30.09 10.74
N MET A 293 11.84 -30.13 11.30
CA MET A 293 12.97 -29.38 10.77
C MET A 293 13.61 -30.16 9.62
N VAL A 294 14.07 -29.44 8.58
CA VAL A 294 14.79 -30.06 7.48
C VAL A 294 16.15 -30.60 7.99
N PRO A 295 16.45 -31.87 7.80
CA PRO A 295 17.79 -32.36 8.05
C PRO A 295 18.78 -31.73 7.07
N LEU A 296 19.82 -31.07 7.56
CA LEU A 296 20.86 -30.45 6.72
C LEU A 296 21.90 -31.47 6.25
N THR A 297 21.92 -32.63 6.87
CA THR A 297 22.72 -33.80 6.52
C THR A 297 21.81 -35.01 6.35
N LEU A 298 22.34 -36.09 5.78
CA LEU A 298 21.60 -37.35 5.63
C LEU A 298 21.08 -37.83 6.99
N PRO A 299 19.76 -38.07 7.17
CA PRO A 299 19.22 -38.62 8.39
C PRO A 299 19.77 -40.02 8.71
N GLU A 300 19.96 -40.32 9.97
CA GLU A 300 20.39 -41.66 10.42
C GLU A 300 19.29 -42.73 10.26
N ASP A 301 18.00 -42.35 10.40
CA ASP A 301 16.86 -43.25 10.23
C ASP A 301 16.63 -43.56 8.73
N PRO A 302 16.77 -44.82 8.31
CA PRO A 302 16.59 -45.22 6.92
C PRO A 302 15.22 -44.87 6.33
N ARG A 303 14.19 -44.78 7.16
CA ARG A 303 12.84 -44.43 6.72
C ARG A 303 12.75 -42.96 6.28
N ARG A 304 13.58 -42.10 6.88
CA ARG A 304 13.67 -40.65 6.53
C ARG A 304 14.66 -40.40 5.42
N GLN A 305 15.68 -41.25 5.23
CA GLN A 305 16.71 -41.09 4.20
C GLN A 305 16.13 -40.97 2.80
N HIS A 306 15.20 -41.89 2.46
CA HIS A 306 14.57 -41.88 1.14
C HIS A 306 13.80 -40.56 0.84
N ASP A 307 13.12 -40.01 1.82
CA ASP A 307 12.41 -38.75 1.68
C ASP A 307 13.37 -37.56 1.54
N TRP A 308 14.44 -37.61 2.34
CA TRP A 308 15.47 -36.59 2.29
C TRP A 308 16.20 -36.61 0.94
N GLU A 309 16.59 -37.75 0.41
CA GLU A 309 17.22 -37.88 -0.92
C GLU A 309 16.30 -37.37 -2.03
N GLN A 310 15.04 -37.76 -2.02
CA GLN A 310 14.07 -37.27 -3.00
C GLN A 310 13.88 -35.76 -2.92
N PHE A 311 13.87 -35.23 -1.69
CA PHE A 311 13.74 -33.79 -1.48
C PHE A 311 14.95 -33.02 -2.02
N VAL A 312 16.17 -33.45 -1.68
CA VAL A 312 17.41 -32.79 -2.13
C VAL A 312 17.55 -32.83 -3.64
N ILE A 313 17.27 -33.99 -4.25
CA ILE A 313 17.43 -34.15 -5.72
C ILE A 313 16.32 -33.42 -6.49
N LYS A 314 15.05 -33.49 -6.04
CA LYS A 314 13.91 -33.07 -6.85
C LYS A 314 13.29 -31.74 -6.44
N ARG A 315 13.43 -31.32 -5.18
CA ARG A 315 12.66 -30.21 -4.62
C ARG A 315 13.51 -29.11 -4.00
N TRP A 316 14.72 -29.44 -3.56
CA TRP A 316 15.62 -28.42 -3.02
C TRP A 316 15.87 -27.32 -4.04
N PRO A 317 15.81 -26.05 -3.64
CA PRO A 317 16.14 -24.95 -4.55
C PRO A 317 17.55 -25.09 -5.12
N ARG A 318 17.68 -25.17 -6.43
CA ARG A 318 18.97 -25.44 -7.10
C ARG A 318 20.05 -24.41 -6.75
N ARG A 319 19.68 -23.18 -6.53
CA ARG A 319 20.59 -22.10 -6.08
C ARG A 319 21.20 -22.35 -4.70
N LEU A 320 20.56 -23.16 -3.89
CA LEU A 320 21.04 -23.54 -2.55
C LEU A 320 21.87 -24.84 -2.55
N LEU A 321 22.06 -25.48 -3.71
CA LEU A 321 22.92 -26.63 -3.85
C LEU A 321 24.36 -26.20 -4.14
N ILE A 322 25.31 -26.90 -3.50
CA ILE A 322 26.74 -26.81 -3.76
C ILE A 322 27.21 -28.21 -4.20
N THR A 323 27.80 -28.27 -5.38
CA THR A 323 28.38 -29.51 -5.89
C THR A 323 29.74 -29.77 -5.24
N PRO A 324 30.03 -31.01 -4.84
CA PRO A 324 31.34 -31.38 -4.26
C PRO A 324 32.41 -31.37 -5.33
N PRO A 325 33.68 -31.16 -4.95
CA PRO A 325 34.81 -31.35 -5.87
C PRO A 325 34.96 -32.81 -6.32
N GLY A 326 35.64 -33.04 -7.44
CA GLY A 326 35.93 -34.37 -7.92
C GLY A 326 34.95 -34.94 -8.95
N TYR A 327 33.92 -34.21 -9.33
CA TYR A 327 32.95 -34.59 -10.35
C TYR A 327 33.18 -33.93 -11.71
N ASP A 328 34.33 -33.32 -11.93
CA ASP A 328 34.63 -32.64 -13.18
C ASP A 328 34.67 -33.58 -14.39
N ALA A 329 35.17 -34.80 -14.24
CA ALA A 329 35.22 -35.79 -15.34
C ALA A 329 33.79 -36.24 -15.74
N PRO A 330 32.94 -36.71 -14.84
CA PRO A 330 31.54 -37.02 -15.17
C PRO A 330 30.76 -35.83 -15.74
N TRP A 331 31.04 -34.64 -15.25
CA TRP A 331 30.41 -33.40 -15.76
C TRP A 331 30.82 -33.13 -17.21
N ARG A 332 32.10 -33.21 -17.52
CA ARG A 332 32.62 -33.00 -18.89
C ARG A 332 32.01 -33.98 -19.87
N ASP A 333 31.99 -35.27 -19.51
CA ASP A 333 31.40 -36.30 -20.36
C ASP A 333 29.91 -36.09 -20.56
N PHE A 334 29.17 -35.70 -19.50
CA PHE A 334 27.76 -35.37 -19.60
C PHE A 334 27.50 -34.19 -20.54
N VAL A 335 28.18 -33.06 -20.34
CA VAL A 335 28.02 -31.86 -21.17
C VAL A 335 28.43 -32.14 -22.62
N ARG A 336 29.59 -32.80 -22.83
CA ARG A 336 30.07 -33.13 -24.15
C ARG A 336 29.04 -34.01 -24.89
N THR A 337 28.56 -35.07 -24.26
CA THR A 337 27.60 -36.00 -24.87
C THR A 337 26.30 -35.28 -25.23
N ARG A 338 25.76 -34.49 -24.33
CA ARG A 338 24.49 -33.74 -24.54
C ARG A 338 24.62 -32.66 -25.61
N PHE A 339 25.73 -31.96 -25.62
CA PHE A 339 25.92 -30.88 -26.59
C PHE A 339 26.23 -31.41 -28.00
N THR A 340 27.12 -32.40 -28.11
CA THR A 340 27.48 -33.01 -29.43
C THR A 340 26.28 -33.73 -30.05
N ALA A 341 25.38 -34.31 -29.27
CA ALA A 341 24.15 -34.94 -29.79
C ALA A 341 23.22 -34.00 -30.61
N LYS A 342 23.44 -32.70 -30.53
CA LYS A 342 22.66 -31.68 -31.28
C LYS A 342 23.18 -31.49 -32.71
N PHE A 343 24.36 -32.06 -33.03
CA PHE A 343 25.00 -31.88 -34.31
C PHE A 343 25.04 -33.19 -35.11
N PRO A 344 25.05 -33.13 -36.47
CA PRO A 344 25.29 -34.29 -37.29
C PRO A 344 26.68 -34.90 -36.99
N ALA A 345 26.80 -36.21 -37.09
CA ALA A 345 28.05 -36.94 -36.83
C ALA A 345 29.23 -36.50 -37.71
N THR A 346 28.97 -35.80 -38.80
CA THR A 346 29.98 -35.28 -39.76
C THR A 346 30.53 -33.89 -39.37
N THR A 347 30.01 -33.27 -38.28
CA THR A 347 30.44 -31.92 -37.88
C THR A 347 31.83 -31.99 -37.24
N ASP A 348 32.71 -31.06 -37.63
CA ASP A 348 34.03 -30.93 -37.03
C ASP A 348 33.96 -30.70 -35.51
N PRO A 349 34.63 -31.52 -34.69
CA PRO A 349 34.68 -31.37 -33.24
C PRO A 349 35.16 -29.98 -32.78
N THR A 350 36.02 -29.31 -33.55
CA THR A 350 36.51 -27.97 -33.26
C THR A 350 35.42 -26.92 -33.40
N GLN A 351 34.56 -27.05 -34.41
CA GLN A 351 33.41 -26.16 -34.61
C GLN A 351 32.39 -26.33 -33.50
N ILE A 352 32.16 -27.57 -33.06
CA ILE A 352 31.23 -27.86 -31.94
C ILE A 352 31.72 -27.18 -30.66
N LEU A 353 33.00 -27.29 -30.36
CA LEU A 353 33.61 -26.64 -29.17
C LEU A 353 33.55 -25.10 -29.26
N THR A 354 33.83 -24.53 -30.43
CA THR A 354 33.72 -23.09 -30.64
C THR A 354 32.32 -22.59 -30.42
N GLN A 355 31.31 -23.31 -30.92
CA GLN A 355 29.92 -22.95 -30.72
C GLN A 355 29.47 -23.12 -29.25
N PHE A 356 29.98 -24.14 -28.57
CA PHE A 356 29.77 -24.30 -27.14
C PHE A 356 30.34 -23.12 -26.36
N ASN A 357 31.58 -22.73 -26.61
CA ASN A 357 32.25 -21.60 -25.97
C ASN A 357 31.43 -20.30 -26.14
N THR A 358 30.98 -20.05 -27.37
CA THR A 358 30.14 -18.86 -27.66
C THR A 358 28.87 -18.84 -26.87
N LEU A 359 28.16 -19.99 -26.73
CA LEU A 359 26.88 -20.09 -26.03
C LEU A 359 27.04 -20.14 -24.51
N ALA A 360 28.16 -20.73 -24.05
CA ALA A 360 28.45 -20.87 -22.62
C ALA A 360 29.18 -19.67 -22.03
N ASP A 361 29.58 -18.70 -22.88
CA ASP A 361 30.43 -17.56 -22.53
C ASP A 361 31.74 -18.00 -21.85
N LEU A 362 32.43 -18.95 -22.51
CA LEU A 362 33.65 -19.55 -22.03
C LEU A 362 34.73 -19.47 -23.13
N GLU A 363 36.00 -19.61 -22.72
CA GLU A 363 37.14 -19.66 -23.59
C GLU A 363 37.99 -20.94 -23.37
N VAL A 364 37.32 -22.10 -23.29
CA VAL A 364 38.04 -23.37 -23.12
C VAL A 364 38.64 -23.86 -24.43
N LEU A 365 39.93 -24.24 -24.41
CA LEU A 365 40.64 -24.78 -25.57
C LEU A 365 40.30 -26.26 -25.82
N GLY A 366 39.65 -26.92 -24.86
CA GLY A 366 39.22 -28.32 -24.98
C GLY A 366 38.30 -28.71 -23.86
N TRP A 367 37.44 -29.74 -24.08
CA TRP A 367 36.53 -30.26 -23.10
C TRP A 367 37.18 -30.62 -21.75
N HIS A 368 38.48 -30.98 -21.74
CA HIS A 368 39.21 -31.32 -20.53
C HIS A 368 39.38 -30.17 -19.54
N GLN A 369 39.23 -28.93 -19.99
CA GLN A 369 39.34 -27.74 -19.15
C GLN A 369 38.00 -27.34 -18.51
N LEU A 370 36.86 -27.92 -18.96
CA LEU A 370 35.57 -27.62 -18.39
C LEU A 370 35.48 -28.18 -16.97
N GLN A 371 35.23 -27.30 -16.02
CA GLN A 371 35.04 -27.64 -14.60
C GLN A 371 33.57 -27.63 -14.22
N LEU A 372 33.19 -28.46 -13.27
CA LEU A 372 31.85 -28.44 -12.71
C LEU A 372 31.68 -27.17 -11.88
N PRO A 373 30.74 -26.27 -12.22
CA PRO A 373 30.45 -25.11 -11.39
C PRO A 373 30.06 -25.53 -9.99
N ALA A 374 30.69 -25.00 -8.95
CA ALA A 374 30.38 -25.32 -7.57
C ALA A 374 28.95 -24.89 -7.17
N ARG A 375 28.39 -23.89 -7.83
CA ARG A 375 27.03 -23.40 -7.65
C ARG A 375 26.33 -23.26 -9.00
N LEU A 376 25.03 -23.06 -8.96
CA LEU A 376 24.21 -22.82 -10.13
C LEU A 376 24.81 -21.67 -10.97
N PRO A 377 25.24 -21.91 -12.23
CA PRO A 377 25.84 -20.89 -13.06
C PRO A 377 24.79 -19.89 -13.59
N ASP A 378 25.26 -18.67 -13.90
CA ASP A 378 24.38 -17.62 -14.45
C ASP A 378 24.11 -17.78 -15.95
N ASN A 379 25.03 -18.43 -16.68
CA ASN A 379 24.85 -18.70 -18.11
C ASN A 379 23.74 -19.74 -18.36
N ASP A 380 22.83 -19.46 -19.27
CA ASP A 380 21.62 -20.26 -19.53
C ASP A 380 21.92 -21.70 -19.95
N LEU A 381 22.91 -21.89 -20.83
CA LEU A 381 23.29 -23.21 -21.31
C LEU A 381 23.93 -24.05 -20.21
N LEU A 382 24.88 -23.48 -19.49
CA LEU A 382 25.54 -24.15 -18.37
C LEU A 382 24.56 -24.47 -17.23
N ARG A 383 23.62 -23.58 -16.98
CA ARG A 383 22.57 -23.75 -15.99
C ARG A 383 21.61 -24.88 -16.33
N LEU A 384 21.20 -24.97 -17.60
CA LEU A 384 20.38 -26.08 -18.07
C LEU A 384 21.09 -27.42 -17.81
N TYR A 385 22.34 -27.53 -18.24
CA TYR A 385 23.11 -28.76 -18.06
C TYR A 385 23.45 -29.06 -16.59
N TRP A 386 23.75 -28.03 -15.81
CA TRP A 386 23.99 -28.21 -14.38
C TRP A 386 22.76 -28.74 -13.65
N ASN A 387 21.56 -28.22 -13.96
CA ASN A 387 20.31 -28.71 -13.42
C ASN A 387 20.01 -30.16 -13.81
N GLU A 388 20.24 -30.51 -15.09
CA GLU A 388 20.06 -31.89 -15.54
C GLU A 388 21.08 -32.83 -14.88
N PHE A 389 22.34 -32.43 -14.80
CA PHE A 389 23.41 -33.21 -14.20
C PHE A 389 23.16 -33.50 -12.72
N THR A 390 22.86 -32.47 -11.95
CA THR A 390 22.58 -32.61 -10.51
C THR A 390 21.28 -33.36 -10.23
N ALA A 391 20.32 -33.38 -11.16
CA ALA A 391 19.09 -34.15 -11.07
C ALA A 391 19.23 -35.61 -11.54
N SER A 392 20.26 -35.94 -12.28
CA SER A 392 20.49 -37.29 -12.86
C SER A 392 21.04 -38.32 -11.86
N ALA A 393 21.20 -37.94 -10.59
CA ALA A 393 21.89 -38.75 -9.56
C ALA A 393 23.34 -39.12 -9.90
N ALA A 394 23.95 -38.42 -10.85
CA ALA A 394 25.40 -38.55 -11.14
C ALA A 394 26.28 -38.17 -9.94
N ILE A 395 25.74 -37.26 -9.10
CA ILE A 395 26.28 -36.97 -7.76
C ILE A 395 25.31 -37.56 -6.74
N PRO A 396 25.76 -38.48 -5.86
CA PRO A 396 24.92 -38.97 -4.78
C PRO A 396 24.38 -37.84 -3.90
N ALA A 397 23.10 -37.89 -3.54
CA ALA A 397 22.44 -36.82 -2.75
C ALA A 397 23.21 -36.50 -1.45
N VAL A 398 23.80 -37.53 -0.82
CA VAL A 398 24.59 -37.39 0.41
C VAL A 398 25.85 -36.55 0.25
N GLN A 399 26.37 -36.40 -0.96
CA GLN A 399 27.55 -35.61 -1.25
C GLN A 399 27.23 -34.19 -1.70
N LEU A 400 25.96 -33.90 -2.05
CA LEU A 400 25.51 -32.56 -2.34
C LEU A 400 25.47 -31.77 -1.03
N GLN A 401 26.19 -30.65 -1.01
CA GLN A 401 26.15 -29.74 0.13
C GLN A 401 25.01 -28.74 -0.05
N VAL A 402 24.48 -28.30 1.09
CA VAL A 402 23.34 -27.40 1.11
C VAL A 402 23.76 -26.06 1.69
N ALA A 403 23.68 -25.00 0.88
CA ALA A 403 23.85 -23.63 1.35
C ALA A 403 22.53 -23.10 1.94
N ALA A 404 21.99 -23.77 2.95
CA ALA A 404 20.77 -23.35 3.60
C ALA A 404 20.97 -22.02 4.36
N PRO A 405 19.96 -21.14 4.44
CA PRO A 405 20.03 -19.91 5.25
C PRO A 405 20.44 -20.18 6.70
N GLU A 406 20.01 -21.30 7.29
CA GLU A 406 20.38 -21.74 8.63
C GLU A 406 21.89 -21.98 8.76
N VAL A 407 22.51 -22.64 7.78
CA VAL A 407 23.95 -22.88 7.75
C VAL A 407 24.71 -21.56 7.55
N GLN A 408 24.25 -20.73 6.62
CA GLN A 408 24.87 -19.43 6.37
C GLN A 408 24.77 -18.49 7.59
N PHE A 409 23.68 -18.59 8.35
CA PHE A 409 23.50 -17.80 9.57
C PHE A 409 24.50 -18.19 10.65
N ARG A 410 24.71 -19.49 10.88
CA ARG A 410 25.75 -19.97 11.82
C ARG A 410 27.14 -19.49 11.43
N GLN A 411 27.49 -19.59 10.13
CA GLN A 411 28.75 -19.07 9.62
C GLN A 411 28.88 -17.54 9.78
N PHE A 412 27.77 -16.82 9.61
CA PHE A 412 27.73 -15.37 9.84
C PHE A 412 28.00 -15.05 11.33
N LEU A 413 27.35 -15.76 12.24
CA LEU A 413 27.55 -15.59 13.69
C LEU A 413 28.99 -15.92 14.12
N GLN A 414 29.58 -17.02 13.59
CA GLN A 414 30.98 -17.40 13.83
C GLN A 414 31.98 -16.33 13.41
N ARG A 415 31.66 -15.59 12.36
CA ARG A 415 32.52 -14.47 11.91
C ARG A 415 32.31 -13.20 12.74
N ARG A 416 31.14 -13.03 13.32
CA ARG A 416 30.75 -11.85 14.09
C ARG A 416 31.16 -11.92 15.56
N TYR A 417 31.10 -13.10 16.13
CA TYR A 417 31.47 -13.35 17.51
C TYR A 417 32.77 -14.13 17.60
N ARG A 418 33.60 -13.77 18.58
CA ARG A 418 34.94 -14.39 18.77
C ARG A 418 34.83 -15.89 19.05
N ASP A 419 33.90 -16.27 19.92
CA ASP A 419 33.65 -17.61 20.38
C ASP A 419 32.19 -17.79 20.77
N ILE A 420 31.79 -19.04 21.09
CA ILE A 420 30.42 -19.38 21.47
C ILE A 420 30.02 -18.75 22.81
N ASP A 421 30.97 -18.51 23.73
CA ASP A 421 30.70 -17.94 25.05
C ASP A 421 30.38 -16.44 24.92
N ALA A 422 31.09 -15.71 24.07
CA ALA A 422 30.80 -14.33 23.74
C ALA A 422 29.43 -14.17 23.08
N PHE A 423 29.08 -15.10 22.18
CA PHE A 423 27.75 -15.17 21.55
C PHE A 423 26.67 -15.45 22.58
N ASN A 424 26.83 -16.49 23.42
CA ASN A 424 25.87 -16.85 24.46
C ASN A 424 25.65 -15.70 25.45
N SER A 425 26.71 -14.99 25.81
CA SER A 425 26.62 -13.81 26.69
C SER A 425 25.80 -12.71 26.04
N ALA A 426 26.00 -12.42 24.73
CA ALA A 426 25.28 -11.38 24.02
C ALA A 426 23.80 -11.73 23.79
N TRP A 427 23.51 -12.99 23.47
CA TRP A 427 22.15 -13.46 23.19
C TRP A 427 21.43 -13.97 24.45
N GLN A 428 22.09 -13.97 25.62
CA GLN A 428 21.57 -14.55 26.86
C GLN A 428 21.09 -15.99 26.65
N SER A 429 21.93 -16.80 26.01
CA SER A 429 21.67 -18.19 25.62
C SER A 429 22.74 -19.11 26.19
N ASP A 430 22.56 -20.43 26.05
CA ASP A 430 23.42 -21.47 26.59
C ASP A 430 23.76 -22.56 25.56
N PHE A 431 23.87 -22.21 24.29
CA PHE A 431 24.21 -23.16 23.22
C PHE A 431 25.59 -23.75 23.41
N ALA A 432 25.68 -25.10 23.40
CA ALA A 432 26.94 -25.80 23.59
C ALA A 432 27.88 -25.67 22.38
N THR A 433 27.34 -25.61 21.16
CA THR A 433 28.10 -25.53 19.90
C THR A 433 27.33 -24.68 18.88
N TRP A 434 28.05 -24.20 17.86
CA TRP A 434 27.44 -23.44 16.76
C TRP A 434 26.41 -24.24 15.96
N ASP A 435 26.57 -25.57 15.90
CA ASP A 435 25.72 -26.42 15.05
C ASP A 435 24.27 -26.53 15.56
N VAL A 436 24.06 -26.27 16.85
CA VAL A 436 22.72 -26.29 17.45
C VAL A 436 22.05 -24.92 17.48
N VAL A 437 22.74 -23.85 17.06
CA VAL A 437 22.16 -22.51 17.04
C VAL A 437 21.09 -22.43 15.94
N PRO A 438 19.82 -22.17 16.28
CA PRO A 438 18.74 -22.07 15.30
C PRO A 438 18.71 -20.73 14.61
N LEU A 439 18.12 -20.68 13.43
CA LEU A 439 17.73 -19.41 12.82
C LEU A 439 16.50 -18.86 13.55
N PRO A 440 16.57 -17.70 14.24
CA PRO A 440 15.56 -17.26 15.20
C PRO A 440 14.34 -16.58 14.54
N LEU A 441 13.74 -17.21 13.51
CA LEU A 441 12.65 -16.61 12.73
C LEU A 441 11.40 -16.37 13.57
N ALA A 442 10.96 -17.36 14.35
CA ALA A 442 9.78 -17.21 15.19
C ALA A 442 9.98 -16.13 16.26
N PHE A 443 11.18 -16.02 16.78
CA PHE A 443 11.57 -15.02 17.77
C PHE A 443 11.51 -13.61 17.20
N TYR A 444 12.02 -13.41 16.00
CA TYR A 444 11.96 -12.16 15.27
C TYR A 444 10.51 -11.77 14.92
N ASP A 445 9.72 -12.75 14.47
CA ASP A 445 8.34 -12.55 14.07
C ASP A 445 7.42 -12.13 15.24
N TYR A 446 7.71 -12.52 16.48
CA TYR A 446 6.88 -12.23 17.67
C TYR A 446 7.50 -11.22 18.66
N GLY A 447 8.78 -10.96 18.53
CA GLY A 447 9.51 -10.05 19.41
C GLY A 447 8.86 -8.69 19.62
N PRO A 448 8.45 -7.95 18.55
CA PRO A 448 7.80 -6.66 18.71
C PRO A 448 6.51 -6.70 19.53
N ALA A 449 5.68 -7.74 19.36
CA ALA A 449 4.45 -7.89 20.12
C ALA A 449 4.71 -8.21 21.60
N TYR A 450 5.83 -8.88 21.89
CA TYR A 450 6.22 -9.24 23.24
C TYR A 450 6.97 -8.12 23.97
N PHE A 451 7.98 -7.54 23.34
CA PHE A 451 8.89 -6.56 23.99
C PHE A 451 8.44 -5.11 23.85
N GLU A 452 7.77 -4.75 22.74
CA GLU A 452 7.36 -3.38 22.43
C GLU A 452 5.86 -3.28 22.07
N PRO A 453 4.94 -3.86 22.88
CA PRO A 453 3.53 -3.95 22.52
C PRO A 453 2.87 -2.59 22.30
N ASN A 454 3.28 -1.55 23.05
CA ASN A 454 2.71 -0.21 22.92
C ASN A 454 3.19 0.50 21.65
N ALA A 455 4.47 0.32 21.27
CA ALA A 455 4.99 0.85 20.01
C ALA A 455 4.29 0.18 18.82
N LEU A 456 4.10 -1.14 18.90
CA LEU A 456 3.41 -1.90 17.88
C LEU A 456 1.91 -1.53 17.76
N ARG A 457 1.21 -1.31 18.89
CA ARG A 457 -0.17 -0.79 18.88
C ARG A 457 -0.24 0.57 18.21
N TRP A 458 0.67 1.47 18.58
CA TRP A 458 0.74 2.80 17.98
C TRP A 458 1.00 2.73 16.47
N GLN A 459 1.89 1.84 16.05
CA GLN A 459 2.17 1.59 14.64
C GLN A 459 0.89 1.17 13.89
N PHE A 460 0.15 0.17 14.39
CA PHE A 460 -1.09 -0.27 13.75
C PHE A 460 -2.19 0.81 13.77
N MET A 461 -2.29 1.58 14.86
CA MET A 461 -3.27 2.67 14.95
C MET A 461 -2.99 3.79 13.95
N SER A 462 -1.72 4.16 13.76
CA SER A 462 -1.31 5.28 12.92
C SER A 462 -1.12 4.92 11.46
N GLU A 463 -0.84 3.66 11.14
CA GLU A 463 -0.43 3.20 9.81
C GLU A 463 -1.36 3.64 8.69
N SER A 464 -2.68 3.40 8.83
CA SER A 464 -3.66 3.77 7.81
C SER A 464 -3.70 5.29 7.60
N PHE A 465 -3.64 6.06 8.68
CA PHE A 465 -3.67 7.53 8.63
C PHE A 465 -2.40 8.11 8.02
N VAL A 466 -1.24 7.66 8.47
CA VAL A 466 0.06 8.12 7.95
C VAL A 466 0.15 7.85 6.45
N ARG A 467 -0.20 6.64 6.04
CA ARG A 467 -0.16 6.25 4.63
C ARG A 467 -1.08 7.10 3.75
N ILE A 468 -2.32 7.33 4.20
CA ILE A 468 -3.27 8.18 3.47
C ILE A 468 -2.81 9.63 3.43
N LEU A 469 -2.23 10.13 4.54
CA LEU A 469 -1.70 11.49 4.59
C LEU A 469 -0.53 11.67 3.63
N GLU A 470 0.38 10.71 3.57
CA GLU A 470 1.48 10.69 2.59
C GLU A 470 0.97 10.68 1.14
N TYR A 471 -0.12 9.94 0.87
CA TYR A 471 -0.76 9.93 -0.43
C TYR A 471 -1.38 11.29 -0.79
N ILE A 472 -2.15 11.86 0.14
CA ILE A 472 -2.86 13.14 -0.07
C ILE A 472 -1.88 14.31 -0.24
N LEU A 473 -0.80 14.35 0.57
CA LEU A 473 0.13 15.48 0.61
C LEU A 473 1.36 15.30 -0.28
N GLY A 474 1.82 14.05 -0.46
CA GLY A 474 3.11 13.77 -1.08
C GLY A 474 3.07 13.33 -2.54
N ARG A 475 1.95 12.75 -3.00
CA ARG A 475 1.90 12.06 -4.30
C ARG A 475 0.93 12.65 -5.32
N GLY A 476 0.14 13.65 -4.94
CA GLY A 476 -0.87 14.23 -5.84
C GLY A 476 -1.11 15.69 -5.60
N SER A 477 -1.73 16.35 -6.58
CA SER A 477 -2.17 17.74 -6.53
C SER A 477 -3.56 17.92 -5.90
N ALA A 478 -4.26 16.82 -5.56
CA ALA A 478 -5.67 16.84 -5.18
C ALA A 478 -5.99 17.73 -3.96
N ALA A 479 -5.14 17.72 -2.93
CA ALA A 479 -5.29 18.60 -1.77
C ALA A 479 -5.09 20.08 -2.15
N GLN A 480 -4.06 20.37 -2.96
CA GLN A 480 -3.78 21.71 -3.46
C GLN A 480 -4.90 22.22 -4.37
N ASN A 481 -5.36 21.37 -5.30
CA ASN A 481 -6.47 21.72 -6.21
C ASN A 481 -7.74 22.05 -5.45
N THR A 482 -8.06 21.25 -4.42
CA THR A 482 -9.24 21.49 -3.58
C THR A 482 -9.10 22.81 -2.81
N LEU A 483 -7.92 23.09 -2.25
CA LEU A 483 -7.66 24.35 -1.55
C LEU A 483 -7.81 25.55 -2.49
N ILE A 484 -7.21 25.49 -3.68
CA ILE A 484 -7.32 26.56 -4.70
C ILE A 484 -8.77 26.73 -5.14
N LEU A 485 -9.49 25.63 -5.41
CA LEU A 485 -10.90 25.66 -5.78
C LEU A 485 -11.75 26.34 -4.69
N CYS A 486 -11.56 25.96 -3.42
CA CYS A 486 -12.27 26.54 -2.29
C CYS A 486 -11.98 28.04 -2.16
N LEU A 487 -10.73 28.47 -2.28
CA LEU A 487 -10.33 29.87 -2.21
C LEU A 487 -10.92 30.70 -3.36
N LEU A 488 -10.85 30.19 -4.59
CA LEU A 488 -11.42 30.86 -5.76
C LEU A 488 -12.95 30.97 -5.68
N SER A 489 -13.60 29.87 -5.25
CA SER A 489 -15.06 29.86 -5.07
C SER A 489 -15.51 30.82 -3.97
N LEU A 490 -14.78 30.87 -2.83
CA LEU A 490 -15.04 31.83 -1.75
C LEU A 490 -14.84 33.28 -2.22
N ALA A 491 -13.74 33.58 -2.93
CA ALA A 491 -13.44 34.88 -3.45
C ALA A 491 -14.57 35.33 -4.42
N ALA A 492 -14.99 34.46 -5.33
CA ALA A 492 -16.08 34.75 -6.26
C ALA A 492 -17.41 34.98 -5.54
N ALA A 493 -17.78 34.09 -4.62
CA ALA A 493 -19.07 34.15 -3.89
C ALA A 493 -19.17 35.37 -2.97
N LEU A 494 -18.08 35.74 -2.27
CA LEU A 494 -18.06 36.84 -1.32
C LEU A 494 -17.79 38.21 -1.98
N THR A 495 -17.50 38.28 -3.30
CA THR A 495 -17.38 39.51 -4.06
C THR A 495 -18.58 39.73 -4.98
N ILE A 496 -18.88 38.76 -5.84
CA ILE A 496 -19.89 38.92 -6.91
C ILE A 496 -21.31 38.95 -6.32
N ASN A 497 -21.65 37.99 -5.44
CA ASN A 497 -23.01 37.94 -4.91
C ASN A 497 -23.37 39.13 -4.01
N PRO A 498 -22.49 39.63 -3.10
CA PRO A 498 -22.78 40.83 -2.33
C PRO A 498 -22.87 42.10 -3.20
N LEU A 499 -22.01 42.25 -4.21
CA LEU A 499 -22.08 43.38 -5.15
C LEU A 499 -23.40 43.42 -5.94
N ALA A 500 -23.79 42.23 -6.47
CA ALA A 500 -25.06 42.09 -7.18
C ALA A 500 -26.27 42.39 -6.28
N ALA A 501 -26.26 41.83 -5.05
CA ALA A 501 -27.33 42.02 -4.08
C ALA A 501 -27.41 43.50 -3.62
N TYR A 502 -26.26 44.14 -3.35
CA TYR A 502 -26.20 45.54 -2.98
C TYR A 502 -26.76 46.44 -4.09
N SER A 503 -26.34 46.20 -5.34
CA SER A 503 -26.82 46.94 -6.49
C SER A 503 -28.33 46.82 -6.68
N LEU A 504 -28.91 45.64 -6.51
CA LEU A 504 -30.35 45.37 -6.59
C LEU A 504 -31.14 45.95 -5.40
N SER A 505 -30.52 46.19 -4.25
CA SER A 505 -31.13 46.78 -3.06
C SER A 505 -31.00 48.33 -3.10
N ARG A 506 -29.82 48.83 -3.43
CA ARG A 506 -29.46 50.26 -3.32
C ARG A 506 -30.04 51.08 -4.43
N PHE A 507 -29.96 50.60 -5.69
CA PHE A 507 -30.44 51.34 -6.84
C PHE A 507 -31.86 50.96 -7.21
N SER A 508 -32.71 51.96 -7.42
CA SER A 508 -34.11 51.81 -7.82
C SER A 508 -34.24 51.41 -9.30
N LEU A 509 -33.80 50.20 -9.63
CA LEU A 509 -33.95 49.66 -10.97
C LEU A 509 -35.40 49.31 -11.25
N GLN A 510 -36.02 49.90 -12.31
CA GLN A 510 -37.44 49.66 -12.66
C GLN A 510 -37.78 48.16 -12.83
N GLN A 511 -36.81 47.32 -13.08
CA GLN A 511 -37.00 45.90 -13.34
C GLN A 511 -36.34 44.98 -12.26
N SER A 512 -35.90 45.51 -11.12
CA SER A 512 -35.23 44.72 -10.07
C SER A 512 -36.05 43.51 -9.64
N HIS A 513 -37.38 43.64 -9.58
CA HIS A 513 -38.29 42.52 -9.25
C HIS A 513 -38.28 41.40 -10.29
N LYS A 514 -38.21 41.75 -11.61
CA LYS A 514 -38.13 40.73 -12.67
C LYS A 514 -36.80 40.00 -12.66
N VAL A 515 -35.68 40.73 -12.42
CA VAL A 515 -34.34 40.15 -12.27
C VAL A 515 -34.32 39.20 -11.06
N LEU A 516 -34.94 39.57 -9.94
CA LEU A 516 -35.02 38.73 -8.76
C LEU A 516 -35.84 37.45 -9.02
N ILE A 517 -37.00 37.59 -9.69
CA ILE A 517 -37.80 36.41 -10.09
C ILE A 517 -37.01 35.54 -11.05
N PHE A 518 -36.24 36.08 -11.98
CA PHE A 518 -35.38 35.32 -12.86
C PHE A 518 -34.34 34.50 -12.06
N PHE A 519 -33.65 35.08 -11.08
CA PHE A 519 -32.74 34.36 -10.22
C PHE A 519 -33.43 33.26 -9.42
N LEU A 520 -34.64 33.54 -8.87
CA LEU A 520 -35.40 32.51 -8.18
C LEU A 520 -35.84 31.38 -9.13
N ALA A 521 -36.20 31.70 -10.37
CA ALA A 521 -36.55 30.69 -11.37
C ALA A 521 -35.35 29.79 -11.74
N THR A 522 -34.13 30.34 -11.79
CA THR A 522 -32.92 29.51 -12.02
C THR A 522 -32.67 28.52 -10.93
N MET A 523 -33.11 28.78 -9.68
CA MET A 523 -32.97 27.84 -8.55
C MET A 523 -33.93 26.65 -8.65
N ALA A 524 -35.05 26.78 -9.38
CA ALA A 524 -35.95 25.66 -9.60
C ALA A 524 -35.42 24.61 -10.59
N PHE A 525 -34.34 24.95 -11.29
CA PHE A 525 -33.73 24.04 -12.25
C PHE A 525 -32.75 23.10 -11.54
N PRO A 526 -32.90 21.76 -11.68
CA PRO A 526 -31.94 20.83 -11.10
C PRO A 526 -30.54 21.05 -11.66
N ALA A 527 -29.55 21.11 -10.79
CA ALA A 527 -28.14 21.34 -11.18
C ALA A 527 -27.62 20.25 -12.14
N GLU A 528 -28.10 19.02 -11.96
CA GLU A 528 -27.73 17.86 -12.79
C GLU A 528 -28.19 18.01 -14.24
N VAL A 529 -29.36 18.66 -14.47
CA VAL A 529 -29.87 18.92 -15.83
C VAL A 529 -29.03 19.98 -16.53
N ALA A 530 -28.58 21.00 -15.79
CA ALA A 530 -27.73 22.06 -16.32
C ALA A 530 -26.28 21.58 -16.58
N MET A 531 -25.87 20.44 -16.03
CA MET A 531 -24.51 19.94 -16.12
C MET A 531 -24.09 19.63 -17.56
N ILE A 532 -24.95 18.97 -18.35
CA ILE A 532 -24.66 18.61 -19.74
C ILE A 532 -24.44 19.85 -20.62
N PRO A 533 -25.38 20.84 -20.67
CA PRO A 533 -25.17 22.07 -21.44
C PRO A 533 -23.91 22.84 -20.98
N ASN A 534 -23.66 22.94 -19.68
CA ASN A 534 -22.46 23.60 -19.17
C ASN A 534 -21.18 22.86 -19.60
N PHE A 535 -21.16 21.54 -19.58
CA PHE A 535 -20.04 20.74 -20.06
C PHE A 535 -19.76 21.01 -21.54
N LEU A 536 -20.79 21.00 -22.39
CA LEU A 536 -20.65 21.24 -23.81
C LEU A 536 -20.13 22.69 -24.09
N LEU A 537 -20.66 23.67 -23.37
CA LEU A 537 -20.19 25.06 -23.47
C LEU A 537 -18.72 25.18 -23.07
N LEU A 538 -18.32 24.59 -21.96
CA LEU A 538 -16.93 24.68 -21.49
C LEU A 538 -15.98 23.91 -22.40
N ARG A 539 -16.42 22.79 -22.99
CA ARG A 539 -15.66 22.08 -24.02
C ARG A 539 -15.45 22.96 -25.27
N ASP A 540 -16.51 23.59 -25.75
CA ASP A 540 -16.45 24.44 -26.96
C ASP A 540 -15.63 25.70 -26.74
N LEU A 541 -15.44 26.11 -25.46
CA LEU A 541 -14.56 27.23 -25.05
C LEU A 541 -13.13 26.80 -24.70
N ASP A 542 -12.79 25.51 -24.85
CA ASP A 542 -11.50 24.90 -24.46
C ASP A 542 -11.11 25.13 -22.99
N LEU A 543 -12.11 25.19 -22.09
CA LEU A 543 -11.91 25.46 -20.66
C LEU A 543 -11.90 24.18 -19.81
N LEU A 544 -12.16 23.00 -20.39
CA LEU A 544 -12.13 21.74 -19.63
C LEU A 544 -10.78 21.56 -18.93
N ASN A 545 -10.78 20.83 -17.85
CA ASN A 545 -9.60 20.52 -17.04
C ASN A 545 -8.89 21.79 -16.49
N SER A 546 -9.69 22.77 -16.05
CA SER A 546 -9.19 24.03 -15.50
C SER A 546 -9.98 24.52 -14.28
N TYR A 547 -9.38 25.33 -13.43
CA TYR A 547 -10.08 25.98 -12.32
C TYR A 547 -11.20 26.92 -12.80
N ALA A 548 -11.05 27.52 -13.95
CA ALA A 548 -12.07 28.35 -14.53
C ALA A 548 -13.36 27.57 -14.79
N ALA A 549 -13.25 26.37 -15.35
CA ALA A 549 -14.39 25.53 -15.60
C ALA A 549 -15.10 25.07 -14.32
N LEU A 550 -14.36 24.92 -13.23
CA LEU A 550 -14.92 24.53 -11.92
C LEU A 550 -15.65 25.70 -11.24
N VAL A 551 -15.20 26.96 -11.41
CA VAL A 551 -15.67 28.13 -10.64
C VAL A 551 -16.68 28.97 -11.42
N LEU A 552 -16.45 29.25 -12.73
CA LEU A 552 -17.26 30.17 -13.49
C LEU A 552 -18.77 29.86 -13.49
N PRO A 553 -19.22 28.63 -13.70
CA PRO A 553 -20.66 28.35 -13.74
C PRO A 553 -21.39 28.58 -12.40
N GLY A 554 -20.67 28.54 -11.29
CA GLY A 554 -21.21 28.66 -9.93
C GLY A 554 -20.97 30.03 -9.28
N MET A 555 -20.24 30.98 -9.94
CA MET A 555 -19.80 32.19 -9.29
C MET A 555 -20.92 33.18 -8.96
N ALA A 556 -22.00 33.21 -9.73
CA ALA A 556 -23.21 33.95 -9.45
C ALA A 556 -24.31 33.00 -8.96
N ASN A 557 -24.61 33.07 -7.66
CA ASN A 557 -25.60 32.17 -7.03
C ASN A 557 -26.87 32.94 -6.70
N GLY A 558 -27.99 32.58 -7.37
CA GLY A 558 -29.27 33.26 -7.22
C GLY A 558 -29.80 33.27 -5.78
N TYR A 559 -29.62 32.16 -5.03
CA TYR A 559 -30.01 32.06 -3.61
C TYR A 559 -29.21 33.06 -2.76
N SER A 560 -27.90 33.09 -2.92
CA SER A 560 -27.03 34.00 -2.16
C SER A 560 -27.35 35.45 -2.45
N ILE A 561 -27.61 35.82 -3.75
CA ILE A 561 -28.01 37.15 -4.15
C ILE A 561 -29.36 37.55 -3.54
N PHE A 562 -30.36 36.66 -3.63
CA PHE A 562 -31.70 36.89 -3.03
C PHE A 562 -31.60 37.09 -1.53
N LEU A 563 -30.89 36.23 -0.85
CA LEU A 563 -30.73 36.25 0.60
C LEU A 563 -30.05 37.56 1.05
N LEU A 564 -28.94 37.93 0.41
CA LEU A 564 -28.15 39.12 0.70
C LEU A 564 -28.98 40.40 0.41
N LYS A 565 -29.77 40.41 -0.68
CA LYS A 565 -30.64 41.54 -0.99
C LYS A 565 -31.63 41.76 0.15
N GLY A 566 -32.28 40.71 0.66
CA GLY A 566 -33.18 40.83 1.80
C GLY A 566 -32.52 41.45 3.03
N PHE A 567 -31.25 41.07 3.30
CA PHE A 567 -30.51 41.69 4.40
C PHE A 567 -30.11 43.13 4.12
N PHE A 568 -29.65 43.50 2.89
CA PHE A 568 -29.39 44.89 2.53
C PHE A 568 -30.64 45.76 2.61
N ASP A 569 -31.81 45.23 2.20
CA ASP A 569 -33.09 45.94 2.29
C ASP A 569 -33.52 46.22 3.74
N SER A 570 -33.03 45.40 4.69
CA SER A 570 -33.35 45.57 6.12
C SER A 570 -32.47 46.61 6.84
N LEU A 571 -31.41 47.07 6.20
CA LEU A 571 -30.54 48.10 6.78
C LEU A 571 -31.25 49.47 6.76
N PRO A 572 -31.18 50.26 7.87
CA PRO A 572 -31.74 51.60 7.92
C PRO A 572 -31.19 52.52 6.84
N LYS A 573 -32.05 53.25 6.12
CA LYS A 573 -31.63 54.16 5.05
C LYS A 573 -30.77 55.30 5.57
N GLU A 574 -31.00 55.69 6.81
CA GLU A 574 -30.27 56.75 7.52
C GLU A 574 -28.76 56.46 7.60
N LEU A 575 -28.36 55.22 7.60
CA LEU A 575 -26.95 54.83 7.58
C LEU A 575 -26.27 55.20 6.23
N TYR A 576 -26.98 55.00 5.14
CA TYR A 576 -26.51 55.33 3.82
C TYR A 576 -26.46 56.83 3.60
N GLU A 577 -27.56 57.52 4.03
CA GLU A 577 -27.67 58.99 3.93
C GLU A 577 -26.62 59.71 4.78
N ALA A 578 -26.31 59.22 5.98
CA ALA A 578 -25.23 59.76 6.81
C ALA A 578 -23.88 59.61 6.14
N ALA A 579 -23.57 58.47 5.55
CA ALA A 579 -22.31 58.21 4.85
C ALA A 579 -22.20 59.11 3.57
N GLU A 580 -23.27 59.34 2.87
CA GLU A 580 -23.31 60.28 1.71
C GLU A 580 -23.05 61.73 2.14
N LEU A 581 -23.66 62.18 3.28
CA LEU A 581 -23.38 63.49 3.86
C LEU A 581 -21.92 63.66 4.29
N ASP A 582 -21.29 62.61 4.74
CA ASP A 582 -19.85 62.56 5.04
C ASP A 582 -18.96 62.52 3.78
N GLY A 583 -19.54 62.52 2.57
CA GLY A 583 -18.84 62.53 1.30
C GLY A 583 -18.31 61.19 0.83
N ALA A 584 -18.80 60.07 1.40
CA ALA A 584 -18.38 58.75 0.98
C ALA A 584 -18.98 58.36 -0.38
N GLY A 585 -18.16 57.86 -1.27
CA GLY A 585 -18.61 57.31 -2.55
C GLY A 585 -19.26 55.92 -2.36
N GLU A 586 -20.09 55.47 -3.31
CA GLU A 586 -20.86 54.19 -3.22
C GLU A 586 -20.01 52.96 -2.90
N LEU A 587 -18.79 52.86 -3.46
CA LEU A 587 -17.88 51.74 -3.14
C LEU A 587 -17.38 51.78 -1.69
N GLN A 588 -17.19 53.01 -1.15
CA GLN A 588 -16.80 53.21 0.26
C GLN A 588 -17.96 52.84 1.18
N ILE A 589 -19.18 53.26 0.85
CA ILE A 589 -20.41 52.92 1.57
C ILE A 589 -20.60 51.40 1.58
N PHE A 590 -20.47 50.77 0.43
CA PHE A 590 -20.56 49.29 0.34
C PHE A 590 -19.55 48.63 1.24
N ARG A 591 -18.23 48.97 1.12
CA ARG A 591 -17.14 48.26 1.80
C ARG A 591 -17.06 48.60 3.29
N MET A 592 -17.29 49.85 3.69
CA MET A 592 -17.03 50.30 5.07
C MET A 592 -18.29 50.36 5.93
N VAL A 593 -19.48 50.44 5.35
CA VAL A 593 -20.75 50.53 6.07
C VAL A 593 -21.56 49.25 5.88
N ALA A 594 -21.99 48.98 4.66
CA ALA A 594 -22.95 47.92 4.39
C ALA A 594 -22.39 46.51 4.60
N LEU A 595 -21.21 46.21 4.08
CA LEU A 595 -20.61 44.89 4.13
C LEU A 595 -20.24 44.43 5.56
N PRO A 596 -19.67 45.28 6.44
CA PRO A 596 -19.39 44.90 7.82
C PRO A 596 -20.63 44.57 8.65
N MET A 597 -21.74 45.22 8.40
CA MET A 597 -23.00 44.94 9.10
C MET A 597 -23.60 43.58 8.72
N LEU A 598 -23.25 43.06 7.55
CA LEU A 598 -23.70 41.78 7.05
C LEU A 598 -22.73 40.62 7.36
N THR A 599 -21.69 40.83 8.19
CA THR A 599 -20.69 39.84 8.52
C THR A 599 -21.28 38.46 8.88
N PRO A 600 -22.36 38.34 9.69
CA PRO A 600 -22.90 37.02 10.06
C PRO A 600 -23.47 36.24 8.87
N ILE A 601 -24.18 36.91 7.97
CA ILE A 601 -24.75 36.28 6.78
C ILE A 601 -23.68 35.99 5.73
N LEU A 602 -22.67 36.85 5.63
CA LEU A 602 -21.50 36.59 4.78
C LEU A 602 -20.72 35.37 5.27
N ALA A 603 -20.57 35.21 6.58
CA ALA A 603 -19.97 34.01 7.16
C ALA A 603 -20.77 32.75 6.86
N TYR A 604 -22.11 32.81 6.90
CA TYR A 604 -22.98 31.71 6.49
C TYR A 604 -22.80 31.37 5.01
N ILE A 605 -22.83 32.37 4.12
CA ILE A 605 -22.64 32.17 2.67
C ILE A 605 -21.25 31.62 2.40
N GLY A 606 -20.21 32.15 3.05
CA GLY A 606 -18.86 31.65 2.94
C GLY A 606 -18.73 30.19 3.37
N LEU A 607 -19.30 29.81 4.53
CA LEU A 607 -19.33 28.44 4.97
C LEU A 607 -20.05 27.51 3.99
N ASN A 608 -21.23 27.91 3.52
CA ASN A 608 -22.00 27.13 2.56
C ASN A 608 -21.23 26.95 1.23
N THR A 609 -20.63 28.03 0.71
CA THR A 609 -19.82 27.98 -0.51
C THR A 609 -18.60 27.06 -0.32
N PHE A 610 -17.92 27.16 0.83
CA PHE A 610 -16.79 26.27 1.13
C PHE A 610 -17.22 24.80 1.14
N VAL A 611 -18.33 24.48 1.86
CA VAL A 611 -18.83 23.11 1.94
C VAL A 611 -19.19 22.57 0.56
N LEU A 612 -19.87 23.36 -0.27
CA LEU A 612 -20.24 22.97 -1.62
C LEU A 612 -19.01 22.78 -2.54
N ALA A 613 -18.03 23.68 -2.49
CA ALA A 613 -16.83 23.58 -3.29
C ALA A 613 -15.95 22.41 -2.85
N TYR A 614 -15.83 22.18 -1.54
CA TYR A 614 -15.05 21.09 -0.97
C TYR A 614 -15.65 19.71 -1.26
N SER A 615 -16.98 19.56 -1.09
CA SER A 615 -17.69 18.28 -1.28
C SER A 615 -18.15 18.03 -2.71
N GLY A 616 -17.96 18.99 -3.60
CA GLY A 616 -18.40 18.92 -5.01
C GLY A 616 -17.66 17.85 -5.80
N PHE A 617 -18.19 16.62 -5.80
CA PHE A 617 -17.61 15.47 -6.51
C PHE A 617 -17.99 15.45 -7.99
N LEU A 618 -19.30 15.37 -8.28
CA LEU A 618 -19.79 15.01 -9.62
C LEU A 618 -19.35 16.01 -10.70
N TRP A 619 -19.42 17.31 -10.39
CA TRP A 619 -18.99 18.33 -11.32
C TRP A 619 -17.49 18.26 -11.60
N ALA A 620 -16.67 18.15 -10.56
CA ALA A 620 -15.23 18.03 -10.71
C ALA A 620 -14.81 16.75 -11.46
N PHE A 621 -15.49 15.64 -11.21
CA PHE A 621 -15.25 14.36 -11.89
C PHE A 621 -15.51 14.43 -13.39
N VAL A 622 -16.57 15.12 -13.81
CA VAL A 622 -16.93 15.26 -15.24
C VAL A 622 -16.04 16.26 -15.96
N ILE A 623 -15.70 17.38 -15.30
CA ILE A 623 -14.99 18.50 -15.93
C ILE A 623 -13.47 18.31 -15.95
N CYS A 624 -12.91 17.59 -14.97
CA CYS A 624 -11.47 17.39 -14.82
C CYS A 624 -11.09 15.90 -14.96
N PRO A 625 -10.99 15.38 -16.19
CA PRO A 625 -10.64 13.98 -16.45
C PRO A 625 -9.17 13.66 -16.16
N GLN A 626 -8.28 14.65 -16.10
CA GLN A 626 -6.85 14.45 -15.87
C GLN A 626 -6.54 14.47 -14.36
N GLU A 627 -5.67 13.54 -13.94
CA GLU A 627 -5.30 13.33 -12.53
C GLU A 627 -4.69 14.60 -11.89
N GLU A 628 -3.97 15.41 -12.66
CA GLU A 628 -3.35 16.65 -12.22
C GLU A 628 -4.36 17.69 -11.69
N MET A 629 -5.61 17.64 -12.17
CA MET A 629 -6.67 18.57 -11.78
C MET A 629 -7.71 17.96 -10.84
N TRP A 630 -7.54 16.72 -10.43
CA TRP A 630 -8.49 16.10 -9.51
C TRP A 630 -8.60 16.86 -8.20
N THR A 631 -9.83 16.99 -7.73
CA THR A 631 -10.11 17.44 -6.37
C THR A 631 -9.98 16.27 -5.39
N LEU A 632 -9.93 16.58 -4.11
CA LEU A 632 -9.78 15.57 -3.05
C LEU A 632 -10.94 14.55 -3.07
N MET A 633 -12.17 14.97 -3.39
CA MET A 633 -13.33 14.07 -3.46
C MET A 633 -13.26 13.15 -4.69
N VAL A 634 -12.76 13.64 -5.83
CA VAL A 634 -12.51 12.82 -7.01
C VAL A 634 -11.41 11.80 -6.74
N TRP A 635 -10.34 12.22 -6.07
CA TRP A 635 -9.27 11.33 -5.64
C TRP A 635 -9.76 10.23 -4.68
N VAL A 636 -10.60 10.57 -3.68
CA VAL A 636 -11.19 9.59 -2.75
C VAL A 636 -12.02 8.55 -3.48
N TYR A 637 -12.82 8.98 -4.47
CA TYR A 637 -13.62 8.07 -5.27
C TYR A 637 -12.76 7.11 -6.10
N ASP A 638 -11.73 7.62 -6.78
CA ASP A 638 -10.78 6.78 -7.53
C ASP A 638 -10.03 5.81 -6.59
N PHE A 639 -9.55 6.31 -5.44
CA PHE A 639 -8.90 5.50 -4.43
C PHE A 639 -9.80 4.37 -3.93
N GLN A 640 -11.09 4.65 -3.67
CA GLN A 640 -12.06 3.63 -3.27
C GLN A 640 -12.30 2.61 -4.38
N SER A 641 -12.34 3.02 -5.65
CA SER A 641 -12.56 2.12 -6.80
C SER A 641 -11.42 1.10 -6.98
N ARG A 642 -10.21 1.42 -6.53
CA ARG A 642 -9.04 0.53 -6.55
C ARG A 642 -9.06 -0.54 -5.45
N ASN A 643 -10.07 -0.53 -4.57
CA ASN A 643 -10.27 -1.48 -3.46
C ASN A 643 -9.02 -1.67 -2.55
N PRO A 644 -8.47 -0.60 -1.96
CA PRO A 644 -7.21 -0.65 -1.21
C PRO A 644 -7.32 -1.33 0.16
N GLY A 645 -8.50 -1.76 0.55
CA GLY A 645 -8.84 -2.26 1.89
C GLY A 645 -9.69 -1.25 2.68
N ASN A 646 -10.66 -1.76 3.44
CA ASN A 646 -11.65 -0.94 4.15
C ASN A 646 -11.02 0.04 5.15
N ASN A 647 -9.95 -0.37 5.85
CA ASN A 647 -9.24 0.48 6.81
C ASN A 647 -8.66 1.74 6.16
N TYR A 648 -8.10 1.64 4.97
CA TYR A 648 -7.56 2.81 4.24
C TYR A 648 -8.68 3.73 3.74
N ILE A 649 -9.80 3.15 3.27
CA ILE A 649 -10.97 3.93 2.85
C ILE A 649 -11.54 4.70 4.04
N MET A 650 -11.68 4.06 5.21
CA MET A 650 -12.18 4.71 6.41
C MET A 650 -11.22 5.78 6.95
N ALA A 651 -9.91 5.51 6.93
CA ALA A 651 -8.90 6.51 7.29
C ALA A 651 -8.92 7.72 6.34
N ALA A 652 -9.06 7.50 5.04
CA ALA A 652 -9.21 8.57 4.05
C ALA A 652 -10.48 9.40 4.33
N THR A 653 -11.61 8.75 4.61
CA THR A 653 -12.87 9.42 4.94
C THR A 653 -12.73 10.32 6.18
N ILE A 654 -12.06 9.85 7.23
CA ILE A 654 -11.79 10.63 8.44
C ILE A 654 -10.92 11.85 8.11
N LEU A 655 -9.78 11.64 7.44
CA LEU A 655 -8.83 12.70 7.13
C LEU A 655 -9.46 13.78 6.26
N VAL A 656 -10.24 13.39 5.25
CA VAL A 656 -10.93 14.31 4.35
C VAL A 656 -12.06 15.05 5.06
N SER A 657 -12.62 14.51 6.13
CA SER A 657 -13.67 15.19 6.92
C SER A 657 -13.12 16.26 7.89
N ILE A 658 -11.82 16.27 8.18
CA ILE A 658 -11.20 17.20 9.12
C ILE A 658 -11.29 18.67 8.68
N PRO A 659 -10.93 19.07 7.44
CA PRO A 659 -10.98 20.48 7.02
C PRO A 659 -12.39 21.09 7.13
N PRO A 660 -13.47 20.47 6.61
CA PRO A 660 -14.83 20.99 6.81
C PRO A 660 -15.23 21.13 8.28
N LEU A 661 -14.86 20.16 9.12
CA LEU A 661 -15.12 20.22 10.55
C LEU A 661 -14.45 21.41 11.22
N ILE A 662 -13.17 21.64 10.92
CA ILE A 662 -12.40 22.77 11.47
C ILE A 662 -13.07 24.08 11.05
N ILE A 663 -13.38 24.27 9.77
CA ILE A 663 -13.98 25.51 9.26
C ILE A 663 -15.37 25.72 9.86
N PHE A 664 -16.17 24.65 10.00
CA PHE A 664 -17.47 24.71 10.68
C PHE A 664 -17.35 25.19 12.12
N LEU A 665 -16.38 24.68 12.90
CA LEU A 665 -16.16 25.08 14.29
C LEU A 665 -15.81 26.58 14.41
N PHE A 666 -15.02 27.11 13.48
CA PHE A 666 -14.73 28.55 13.44
C PHE A 666 -15.92 29.39 13.00
N ALA A 667 -16.60 28.99 11.92
CA ALA A 667 -17.74 29.73 11.38
C ALA A 667 -18.95 29.72 12.33
N ASN A 668 -19.21 28.61 13.01
CA ASN A 668 -20.33 28.47 13.94
C ASN A 668 -20.30 29.53 15.03
N ARG A 669 -19.14 29.90 15.57
CA ARG A 669 -19.02 30.97 16.57
C ARG A 669 -19.44 32.33 16.03
N ILE A 670 -19.18 32.61 14.74
CA ILE A 670 -19.58 33.89 14.09
C ILE A 670 -21.08 33.88 13.79
N ILE A 671 -21.57 32.80 13.23
CA ILE A 671 -22.97 32.62 12.85
C ILE A 671 -23.90 32.74 14.09
N MET A 672 -23.55 32.04 15.18
CA MET A 672 -24.35 32.05 16.42
C MET A 672 -24.40 33.43 17.10
N ARG A 673 -23.39 34.28 16.93
CA ARG A 673 -23.38 35.64 17.47
C ARG A 673 -24.25 36.62 16.68
N GLY A 674 -24.50 36.36 15.39
CA GLY A 674 -25.13 37.28 14.47
C GLY A 674 -26.62 37.04 14.16
N ILE A 675 -27.19 35.91 14.60
CA ILE A 675 -28.63 35.61 14.38
C ILE A 675 -29.52 36.45 15.29
N ILE A 676 -28.98 37.08 16.32
CA ILE A 676 -29.74 38.04 17.16
C ILE A 676 -29.63 39.40 16.45
N ILE A 677 -30.63 39.72 15.60
CA ILE A 677 -30.80 41.08 15.11
C ILE A 677 -31.07 41.96 16.35
N PRO A 678 -30.22 42.93 16.67
CA PRO A 678 -30.53 43.88 17.71
C PRO A 678 -31.79 44.62 17.25
N SER A 679 -32.92 44.36 17.90
CA SER A 679 -34.07 45.25 17.77
C SER A 679 -33.64 46.60 18.35
N MET A 680 -33.17 47.48 17.46
CA MET A 680 -33.02 48.89 17.84
C MET A 680 -34.44 49.40 18.10
N LYS A 681 -34.77 49.59 19.39
CA LYS A 681 -35.92 50.41 19.79
C LYS A 681 -35.57 51.85 19.67
#